data_0306bf941c523f5365e88fc92b579c31
#
_entry.id   0306bf941c523f5365e88fc92b579c31
#
_cell.length_a   1.000
_cell.length_b   1.000
_cell.length_c   1.000
_cell.angle_alpha   90.00
_cell.angle_beta   90.00
_cell.angle_gamma   90.00
#
_symmetry.space_group_name_H-M   'P 1'
#
loop_
_entity.id
_entity.type
_entity.pdbx_description
1 polymer ?
#
loop_
_entity_poly.entity_id
_entity_poly.type
_entity_poly.pdbx_seq_one_letter_code
_entity_poly.pdbx_strand_id
1 'polypeptide(L)'
;MASRRPKGKGDVCGVAGKRHPPYIPPVTSDRNSPNRFNEDSATYAVRGSETPDLDAGVAAIRNVLATLPVRPGVYRMQDARGDVLYVGKARALKNRVANYTQPAKLSNRLRRMIAQTRSMTVVTTNNEAEALLLEAQLIKRFRPPYNVLLRDDKSFPYILLRGDHDYPRVQLHRGARRAKGDYFGPFAGAGQVRKTLNALQKLFLLRSCTDSFFNTRDRPCLLYQIRRCSAPCVDRIDKAGYAELVSDSRDFLMGKSTKVQAKLGEQMQAAAENLDFELAAILRDRLKALTFIQGSQAINAEGIGDADIFAMAAKQGQIGIQAFFIRGGQNWGHRAFFPAHTADVPEDEVFTQFLMQFYEEVPPPRTIFVDRNLDDLKLLSEALAERAGRKVAIGMPQRGTRRRLLDQAKRNAIEALDRRMAESTTQAKILRDIADLFGLPEPPDRIEVYDNSHIQGAHAVGAMIVAGPEGFRTSQYRKFNIKSAATNDDFAMMREVFTRRFARAQEEDPDRDKGIWPDLVLIDGGKGQLSAARAVLEELGIEDVCMVGVAKGPHHGREGREVFHLMDGSERMLPTNAPALFHIQKLRDEVHRFAIGAHRAKRAKAIGASPLDDVPGIGPARKKALLMHFGTAKAVRGASLEDLQKAPGVSAAVAQQVYDFYHSR
;
A
#
# COMPACT_ATOMS: atom_id res chain seq x y z
N MET A 1 2.94 -74.00 -4.36
CA MET A 1 4.18 -74.23 -5.18
C MET A 1 4.64 -72.84 -5.57
N ALA A 2 5.59 -72.30 -4.85
CA ALA A 2 7.03 -72.23 -5.17
C ALA A 2 7.24 -71.58 -6.53
N SER A 3 7.97 -70.56 -6.70
CA SER A 3 9.19 -69.99 -6.19
C SER A 3 9.71 -68.87 -7.10
N ARG A 4 10.40 -67.98 -6.51
CA ARG A 4 11.72 -67.39 -6.78
C ARG A 4 11.82 -66.02 -7.46
N ARG A 5 12.41 -65.13 -6.67
CA ARG A 5 13.19 -63.97 -7.14
C ARG A 5 14.43 -64.43 -7.92
N PRO A 6 15.00 -63.59 -8.74
CA PRO A 6 16.40 -63.27 -8.45
C PRO A 6 16.74 -61.76 -8.42
N LYS A 7 17.86 -61.51 -7.75
CA LYS A 7 18.64 -60.29 -7.59
C LYS A 7 19.40 -59.95 -8.89
N GLY A 8 19.64 -58.68 -9.16
CA GLY A 8 20.62 -58.19 -10.11
C GLY A 8 21.08 -56.78 -9.74
N LYS A 9 22.38 -56.65 -9.55
CA LYS A 9 23.19 -55.49 -9.14
C LYS A 9 23.45 -54.50 -10.28
N GLY A 10 23.80 -53.24 -9.87
CA GLY A 10 24.78 -52.32 -10.50
C GLY A 10 24.08 -51.26 -11.37
N ASP A 11 24.43 -50.03 -11.42
CA ASP A 11 25.56 -49.25 -11.01
C ASP A 11 25.25 -47.77 -10.94
N VAL A 12 26.00 -47.07 -10.19
CA VAL A 12 26.14 -45.68 -9.83
C VAL A 12 26.32 -44.75 -11.05
N CYS A 13 25.54 -43.69 -11.15
CA CYS A 13 26.01 -42.46 -11.77
C CYS A 13 25.46 -41.26 -11.00
N GLY A 14 26.35 -40.55 -10.32
CA GLY A 14 26.04 -39.41 -9.47
C GLY A 14 25.67 -38.16 -10.28
N VAL A 15 24.51 -37.60 -10.00
CA VAL A 15 24.20 -36.24 -10.36
C VAL A 15 24.15 -35.43 -9.07
N ALA A 16 25.11 -34.50 -8.93
CA ALA A 16 25.23 -33.59 -7.82
C ALA A 16 23.96 -32.75 -7.69
N GLY A 17 23.09 -33.13 -6.76
CA GLY A 17 21.92 -32.34 -6.38
C GLY A 17 22.34 -31.03 -5.73
N LYS A 18 22.10 -29.93 -6.38
CA LYS A 18 22.15 -28.58 -5.77
C LYS A 18 21.19 -28.55 -4.59
N ARG A 19 21.75 -28.55 -3.38
CA ARG A 19 20.97 -28.32 -2.14
C ARG A 19 20.38 -26.93 -2.18
N HIS A 20 19.08 -26.83 -2.30
CA HIS A 20 18.33 -25.62 -1.96
C HIS A 20 18.56 -25.34 -0.47
N PRO A 21 18.72 -24.07 -0.07
CA PRO A 21 18.77 -23.74 1.35
C PRO A 21 17.46 -24.17 2.04
N PRO A 22 17.51 -24.64 3.28
CA PRO A 22 16.33 -25.12 3.98
C PRO A 22 15.27 -24.04 4.07
N TYR A 23 14.07 -24.38 3.63
CA TYR A 23 12.84 -23.59 3.79
C TYR A 23 12.56 -23.46 5.28
N ILE A 24 12.65 -22.24 5.82
CA ILE A 24 12.14 -21.89 7.15
C ILE A 24 10.68 -21.48 6.94
N PRO A 25 9.68 -22.27 7.37
CA PRO A 25 8.29 -21.88 7.23
C PRO A 25 8.01 -20.63 8.08
N PRO A 26 7.15 -19.70 7.61
CA PRO A 26 6.69 -18.60 8.41
C PRO A 26 5.96 -19.17 9.64
N VAL A 27 6.24 -18.63 10.81
CA VAL A 27 5.53 -18.96 12.04
C VAL A 27 4.07 -18.56 11.83
N THR A 28 3.22 -19.55 11.59
CA THR A 28 1.77 -19.32 11.60
C THR A 28 1.37 -18.98 13.01
N SER A 29 0.59 -17.92 13.18
CA SER A 29 -0.06 -17.55 14.43
C SER A 29 -1.22 -18.52 14.73
N ASP A 30 -0.91 -19.80 14.86
CA ASP A 30 -1.84 -20.78 15.41
C ASP A 30 -1.81 -20.63 16.93
N ARG A 31 -2.93 -20.24 17.50
CA ARG A 31 -3.10 -20.07 18.95
C ARG A 31 -2.90 -21.38 19.75
N ASN A 32 -2.60 -22.51 19.10
CA ASN A 32 -2.50 -23.84 19.70
C ASN A 32 -1.23 -24.61 19.32
N SER A 33 -0.14 -23.98 18.87
CA SER A 33 1.12 -24.71 18.70
C SER A 33 1.89 -24.78 20.02
N PRO A 34 2.32 -25.96 20.47
CA PRO A 34 3.14 -26.07 21.68
C PRO A 34 4.47 -25.35 21.49
N ASN A 35 4.80 -24.47 22.43
CA ASN A 35 6.05 -23.72 22.50
C ASN A 35 7.26 -24.64 22.36
N ARG A 36 8.13 -24.37 21.37
CA ARG A 36 9.42 -25.06 21.21
C ARG A 36 10.47 -24.68 22.28
N PHE A 37 10.13 -23.79 23.18
CA PHE A 37 10.95 -23.44 24.34
C PHE A 37 10.31 -24.10 25.56
N ASN A 38 11.06 -24.95 26.25
CA ASN A 38 10.67 -25.49 27.54
C ASN A 38 10.46 -24.29 28.49
N GLU A 39 9.21 -23.90 28.69
CA GLU A 39 8.84 -22.91 29.70
C GLU A 39 8.89 -23.55 31.10
N ASP A 40 10.08 -23.76 31.62
CA ASP A 40 10.26 -23.74 33.07
C ASP A 40 10.18 -22.28 33.55
N SER A 41 9.01 -21.67 33.30
CA SER A 41 8.73 -20.29 33.69
C SER A 41 8.21 -20.30 35.13
N ALA A 42 9.09 -20.01 36.05
CA ALA A 42 8.65 -19.70 37.40
C ALA A 42 7.93 -18.34 37.42
N THR A 43 6.62 -18.32 37.66
CA THR A 43 5.84 -17.09 37.81
C THR A 43 5.72 -16.78 39.30
N TYR A 44 6.28 -15.64 39.71
CA TYR A 44 6.24 -15.18 41.08
C TYR A 44 5.29 -13.98 41.18
N ALA A 45 4.12 -14.19 41.80
CA ALA A 45 3.11 -13.14 41.97
C ALA A 45 3.08 -12.64 43.42
N VAL A 46 3.06 -11.34 43.62
CA VAL A 46 2.76 -10.70 44.91
C VAL A 46 1.34 -10.13 44.83
N ARG A 47 0.45 -10.59 45.73
CA ARG A 47 -0.90 -10.01 45.83
C ARG A 47 -0.78 -8.60 46.42
N GLY A 48 -1.01 -7.59 45.61
CA GLY A 48 -0.91 -6.18 45.98
C GLY A 48 -2.05 -5.32 45.37
N SER A 49 -2.17 -4.09 45.85
CA SER A 49 -3.16 -3.10 45.46
C SER A 49 -3.03 -2.70 43.98
N GLU A 50 -4.12 -2.28 43.35
CA GLU A 50 -4.13 -1.79 41.93
C GLU A 50 -3.38 -0.44 41.76
N THR A 51 -3.03 0.26 42.82
CA THR A 51 -2.29 1.52 42.78
C THR A 51 -0.79 1.28 42.59
N PRO A 52 -0.09 2.11 41.76
CA PRO A 52 1.36 2.02 41.59
C PRO A 52 2.08 2.21 42.93
N ASP A 53 2.88 1.21 43.34
CA ASP A 53 3.64 1.21 44.58
C ASP A 53 5.07 0.72 44.32
N LEU A 54 6.04 1.60 44.56
CA LEU A 54 7.45 1.35 44.24
C LEU A 54 8.05 0.26 45.17
N ASP A 55 7.69 0.24 46.44
CA ASP A 55 8.22 -0.72 47.42
C ASP A 55 7.66 -2.12 47.16
N ALA A 56 6.38 -2.22 46.81
CA ALA A 56 5.76 -3.47 46.39
C ALA A 56 6.40 -4.02 45.10
N GLY A 57 6.68 -3.15 44.13
CA GLY A 57 7.38 -3.53 42.91
C GLY A 57 8.81 -4.01 43.12
N VAL A 58 9.57 -3.33 43.99
CA VAL A 58 10.92 -3.75 44.38
C VAL A 58 10.88 -5.09 45.14
N ALA A 59 9.89 -5.29 46.01
CA ALA A 59 9.71 -6.56 46.76
C ALA A 59 9.41 -7.72 45.78
N ALA A 60 8.53 -7.52 44.81
CA ALA A 60 8.24 -8.51 43.76
C ALA A 60 9.50 -8.93 42.99
N ILE A 61 10.35 -7.96 42.62
CA ILE A 61 11.60 -8.21 41.90
C ILE A 61 12.62 -8.94 42.81
N ARG A 62 12.74 -8.56 44.10
CA ARG A 62 13.65 -9.22 45.07
C ARG A 62 13.30 -10.69 45.28
N ASN A 63 12.03 -11.03 45.34
CA ASN A 63 11.58 -12.41 45.49
C ASN A 63 12.07 -13.30 44.36
N VAL A 64 12.00 -12.80 43.11
CA VAL A 64 12.49 -13.53 41.95
C VAL A 64 14.02 -13.57 41.90
N LEU A 65 14.68 -12.46 42.27
CA LEU A 65 16.14 -12.33 42.25
C LEU A 65 16.85 -13.43 43.04
N ALA A 66 16.26 -13.90 44.14
CA ALA A 66 16.83 -14.96 45.01
C ALA A 66 17.02 -16.27 44.22
N THR A 67 16.18 -16.57 43.26
CA THR A 67 16.18 -17.84 42.50
C THR A 67 16.82 -17.72 41.10
N LEU A 68 17.22 -16.52 40.68
CA LEU A 68 17.75 -16.29 39.34
C LEU A 68 19.14 -16.91 39.12
N PRO A 69 19.34 -17.64 38.01
CA PRO A 69 20.66 -18.11 37.60
C PRO A 69 21.53 -16.99 37.00
N VAL A 70 22.86 -17.19 37.08
CA VAL A 70 23.83 -16.35 36.36
C VAL A 70 24.00 -16.90 34.94
N ARG A 71 22.93 -16.83 34.14
CA ARG A 71 22.87 -17.30 32.75
C ARG A 71 22.23 -16.25 31.86
N PRO A 72 22.47 -16.31 30.53
CA PRO A 72 21.74 -15.49 29.57
C PRO A 72 20.24 -15.80 29.58
N GLY A 73 19.43 -14.81 29.30
CA GLY A 73 18.00 -15.00 29.17
C GLY A 73 17.22 -13.71 29.04
N VAL A 74 15.90 -13.86 29.04
CA VAL A 74 14.93 -12.77 28.91
C VAL A 74 14.00 -12.77 30.13
N TYR A 75 13.68 -11.59 30.62
CA TYR A 75 12.73 -11.41 31.71
C TYR A 75 11.59 -10.50 31.29
N ARG A 76 10.39 -10.73 31.82
CA ARG A 76 9.19 -9.95 31.61
C ARG A 76 8.68 -9.42 32.93
N MET A 77 8.45 -8.11 33.02
CA MET A 77 7.77 -7.49 34.16
C MET A 77 6.29 -7.34 33.83
N GLN A 78 5.43 -7.70 34.77
CA GLN A 78 3.98 -7.75 34.56
C GLN A 78 3.28 -7.01 35.69
N ASP A 79 2.13 -6.40 35.40
CA ASP A 79 1.26 -5.75 36.37
C ASP A 79 0.38 -6.75 37.15
N ALA A 80 -0.56 -6.24 37.94
CA ALA A 80 -1.48 -7.04 38.72
C ALA A 80 -2.48 -7.87 37.89
N ARG A 81 -2.72 -7.50 36.63
CA ARG A 81 -3.58 -8.22 35.71
C ARG A 81 -2.82 -9.27 34.88
N GLY A 82 -1.48 -9.30 34.99
CA GLY A 82 -0.61 -10.15 34.19
C GLY A 82 -0.21 -9.54 32.84
N ASP A 83 -0.58 -8.26 32.59
CA ASP A 83 -0.17 -7.57 31.39
C ASP A 83 1.32 -7.26 31.41
N VAL A 84 2.00 -7.47 30.27
CA VAL A 84 3.45 -7.28 30.17
C VAL A 84 3.78 -5.79 30.09
N LEU A 85 4.47 -5.27 31.09
CA LEU A 85 4.92 -3.89 31.17
C LEU A 85 6.25 -3.67 30.42
N TYR A 86 7.17 -4.62 30.55
CA TYR A 86 8.52 -4.53 30.01
C TYR A 86 9.08 -5.92 29.72
N VAL A 87 9.87 -6.01 28.66
CA VAL A 87 10.69 -7.18 28.31
C VAL A 87 12.14 -6.73 28.22
N GLY A 88 13.06 -7.47 28.82
CA GLY A 88 14.49 -7.15 28.75
C GLY A 88 15.36 -8.38 28.65
N LYS A 89 16.45 -8.30 27.90
CA LYS A 89 17.50 -9.30 27.82
C LYS A 89 18.55 -9.12 28.93
N ALA A 90 19.25 -10.19 29.25
CA ALA A 90 20.41 -10.15 30.11
C ALA A 90 21.46 -11.17 29.68
N ARG A 91 22.74 -10.80 29.74
CA ARG A 91 23.88 -11.73 29.67
C ARG A 91 23.96 -12.60 30.93
N ALA A 92 23.62 -11.99 32.07
CA ALA A 92 23.51 -12.63 33.37
C ALA A 92 22.24 -12.11 34.06
N LEU A 93 21.18 -12.91 34.06
CA LEU A 93 19.86 -12.53 34.55
C LEU A 93 19.92 -11.96 36.00
N LYS A 94 20.61 -12.65 36.91
CA LYS A 94 20.76 -12.22 38.29
C LYS A 94 21.34 -10.81 38.43
N ASN A 95 22.42 -10.52 37.68
CA ASN A 95 23.11 -9.22 37.76
C ASN A 95 22.24 -8.09 37.18
N ARG A 96 21.58 -8.35 36.05
CA ARG A 96 20.73 -7.35 35.36
C ARG A 96 19.50 -7.03 36.21
N VAL A 97 18.83 -8.03 36.75
CA VAL A 97 17.62 -7.87 37.55
C VAL A 97 17.91 -7.19 38.89
N ALA A 98 19.09 -7.45 39.47
CA ALA A 98 19.52 -6.78 40.71
C ALA A 98 19.56 -5.26 40.60
N ASN A 99 19.85 -4.71 39.42
CA ASN A 99 19.86 -3.25 39.19
C ASN A 99 18.50 -2.61 39.43
N TYR A 100 17.39 -3.31 39.20
CA TYR A 100 16.03 -2.81 39.42
C TYR A 100 15.64 -2.75 40.92
N THR A 101 16.40 -3.38 41.81
CA THR A 101 16.17 -3.28 43.27
C THR A 101 16.79 -2.02 43.89
N GLN A 102 17.43 -1.17 43.07
CA GLN A 102 18.05 0.09 43.50
C GLN A 102 17.40 1.29 42.76
N PRO A 103 16.13 1.62 43.07
CA PRO A 103 15.37 2.60 42.26
C PRO A 103 15.96 4.01 42.27
N ALA A 104 16.77 4.37 43.28
CA ALA A 104 17.44 5.68 43.31
C ALA A 104 18.41 5.92 42.13
N LYS A 105 18.94 4.86 41.51
CA LYS A 105 19.89 4.91 40.39
C LYS A 105 19.19 4.83 39.01
N LEU A 106 17.86 4.70 38.98
CA LEU A 106 17.12 4.47 37.77
C LEU A 106 16.42 5.74 37.26
N SER A 107 16.19 5.81 35.93
CA SER A 107 15.39 6.86 35.33
C SER A 107 13.95 6.88 35.84
N ASN A 108 13.27 8.02 35.75
CA ASN A 108 11.88 8.16 36.18
C ASN A 108 10.95 7.16 35.43
N ARG A 109 11.23 6.86 34.16
CA ARG A 109 10.51 5.87 33.38
C ARG A 109 10.60 4.47 33.98
N LEU A 110 11.81 4.00 34.32
CA LEU A 110 12.03 2.70 34.95
C LEU A 110 11.45 2.65 36.36
N ARG A 111 11.52 3.73 37.12
CA ARG A 111 10.88 3.82 38.46
C ARG A 111 9.36 3.66 38.37
N ARG A 112 8.70 4.30 37.39
CA ARG A 112 7.26 4.13 37.13
C ARG A 112 6.92 2.69 36.73
N MET A 113 7.75 2.07 35.89
CA MET A 113 7.60 0.67 35.50
C MET A 113 7.66 -0.26 36.72
N ILE A 114 8.68 -0.09 37.61
CA ILE A 114 8.83 -0.89 38.80
C ILE A 114 7.63 -0.70 39.76
N ALA A 115 7.15 0.54 39.93
CA ALA A 115 5.99 0.82 40.76
C ALA A 115 4.71 0.09 40.32
N GLN A 116 4.58 -0.23 39.05
CA GLN A 116 3.47 -1.00 38.45
C GLN A 116 3.73 -2.51 38.45
N THR A 117 4.98 -2.96 38.60
CA THR A 117 5.35 -4.37 38.54
C THR A 117 4.79 -5.13 39.78
N ARG A 118 4.13 -6.26 39.54
CA ARG A 118 3.60 -7.16 40.59
C ARG A 118 4.08 -8.59 40.43
N SER A 119 4.53 -8.96 39.23
CA SER A 119 5.13 -10.27 38.98
C SER A 119 6.23 -10.17 37.91
N MET A 120 7.07 -11.18 37.84
CA MET A 120 8.14 -11.31 36.88
C MET A 120 8.22 -12.75 36.40
N THR A 121 8.29 -12.92 35.07
CA THR A 121 8.55 -14.21 34.41
C THR A 121 9.93 -14.18 33.76
N VAL A 122 10.67 -15.29 33.87
CA VAL A 122 12.04 -15.39 33.33
C VAL A 122 12.18 -16.62 32.46
N VAL A 123 12.90 -16.47 31.35
CA VAL A 123 13.24 -17.55 30.43
C VAL A 123 14.74 -17.54 30.24
N THR A 124 15.41 -18.65 30.52
CA THR A 124 16.86 -18.82 30.24
C THR A 124 17.09 -19.21 28.80
N THR A 125 18.20 -18.74 28.24
CA THR A 125 18.64 -19.09 26.88
C THR A 125 20.04 -19.70 26.88
N ASN A 126 20.45 -20.35 25.80
CA ASN A 126 21.77 -20.97 25.72
C ASN A 126 22.88 -19.92 25.56
N ASN A 127 22.59 -18.82 24.87
CA ASN A 127 23.52 -17.73 24.62
C ASN A 127 22.82 -16.37 24.60
N GLU A 128 23.61 -15.30 24.52
CA GLU A 128 23.11 -13.94 24.52
C GLU A 128 22.42 -13.54 23.20
N ALA A 129 22.82 -14.16 22.06
CA ALA A 129 22.20 -13.93 20.76
C ALA A 129 20.75 -14.47 20.75
N GLU A 130 20.54 -15.68 21.30
CA GLU A 130 19.18 -16.21 21.49
C GLU A 130 18.34 -15.33 22.43
N ALA A 131 18.95 -14.77 23.51
CA ALA A 131 18.24 -13.84 24.39
C ALA A 131 17.79 -12.57 23.64
N LEU A 132 18.63 -12.01 22.78
CA LEU A 132 18.33 -10.84 21.96
C LEU A 132 17.21 -11.11 20.96
N LEU A 133 17.24 -12.28 20.29
CA LEU A 133 16.17 -12.71 19.38
C LEU A 133 14.85 -12.91 20.11
N LEU A 134 14.86 -13.58 21.26
CA LEU A 134 13.67 -13.83 22.07
C LEU A 134 13.09 -12.53 22.62
N GLU A 135 13.91 -11.59 23.09
CA GLU A 135 13.49 -10.26 23.51
C GLU A 135 12.71 -9.55 22.40
N ALA A 136 13.25 -9.47 21.18
CA ALA A 136 12.59 -8.83 20.05
C ALA A 136 11.24 -9.48 19.72
N GLN A 137 11.16 -10.82 19.73
CA GLN A 137 9.93 -11.57 19.51
C GLN A 137 8.87 -11.28 20.58
N LEU A 138 9.26 -11.24 21.85
CA LEU A 138 8.36 -10.97 22.96
C LEU A 138 7.89 -9.51 22.96
N ILE A 139 8.76 -8.54 22.65
CA ILE A 139 8.39 -7.14 22.49
C ILE A 139 7.34 -7.00 21.37
N LYS A 140 7.54 -7.66 20.24
CA LYS A 140 6.59 -7.66 19.13
C LYS A 140 5.24 -8.28 19.52
N ARG A 141 5.27 -9.41 20.24
CA ARG A 141 4.08 -10.17 20.66
C ARG A 141 3.25 -9.38 21.66
N PHE A 142 3.89 -8.83 22.71
CA PHE A 142 3.20 -8.20 23.83
C PHE A 142 3.07 -6.68 23.72
N ARG A 143 3.87 -6.03 22.88
CA ARG A 143 3.89 -4.56 22.69
C ARG A 143 3.94 -3.78 24.00
N PRO A 144 4.90 -4.07 24.91
CA PRO A 144 4.90 -3.54 26.26
C PRO A 144 5.06 -2.01 26.27
N PRO A 145 4.38 -1.29 27.19
CA PRO A 145 4.40 0.19 27.20
C PRO A 145 5.75 0.79 27.59
N TYR A 146 6.61 0.00 28.23
CA TYR A 146 7.95 0.43 28.63
C TYR A 146 9.09 -0.08 27.74
N ASN A 147 8.81 -0.65 26.57
CA ASN A 147 9.83 -0.93 25.56
C ASN A 147 9.76 0.08 24.42
N VAL A 148 10.88 0.24 23.71
CA VAL A 148 10.90 0.89 22.41
C VAL A 148 10.09 0.04 21.43
N LEU A 149 9.14 0.62 20.72
CA LEU A 149 8.28 -0.10 19.80
C LEU A 149 8.42 0.45 18.39
N LEU A 150 8.65 -0.44 17.43
CA LEU A 150 8.47 -0.16 16.04
C LEU A 150 6.98 -0.31 15.69
N ARG A 151 6.22 0.81 15.73
CA ARG A 151 4.77 0.82 15.48
C ARG A 151 4.41 0.58 14.02
N ASP A 152 5.35 0.80 13.11
CA ASP A 152 5.14 0.66 11.66
C ASP A 152 5.38 -0.80 11.25
N ASP A 153 4.44 -1.66 11.62
CA ASP A 153 4.43 -3.10 11.37
C ASP A 153 3.78 -3.46 10.01
N LYS A 154 3.58 -2.46 9.13
CA LYS A 154 3.07 -2.71 7.79
C LYS A 154 4.08 -3.57 7.02
N SER A 155 3.61 -4.72 6.56
CA SER A 155 4.43 -5.63 5.77
C SER A 155 5.00 -4.90 4.54
N PHE A 156 6.29 -5.09 4.29
CA PHE A 156 6.94 -4.51 3.13
C PHE A 156 6.34 -5.06 1.84
N PRO A 157 6.19 -4.21 0.81
CA PRO A 157 5.79 -4.70 -0.50
C PRO A 157 6.95 -5.41 -1.20
N TYR A 158 6.60 -6.44 -1.96
CA TYR A 158 7.48 -7.24 -2.80
C TYR A 158 6.93 -7.29 -4.22
N ILE A 159 7.80 -7.53 -5.18
CA ILE A 159 7.40 -8.03 -6.49
C ILE A 159 7.38 -9.55 -6.39
N LEU A 160 6.24 -10.16 -6.72
CA LEU A 160 6.09 -11.60 -6.85
C LEU A 160 6.02 -11.96 -8.34
N LEU A 161 6.96 -12.76 -8.77
CA LEU A 161 6.91 -13.46 -10.04
C LEU A 161 6.37 -14.88 -9.76
N ARG A 162 5.08 -15.10 -10.06
CA ARG A 162 4.41 -16.37 -9.74
C ARG A 162 4.98 -17.53 -10.54
N GLY A 163 5.11 -18.69 -9.90
CA GLY A 163 5.69 -19.91 -10.50
C GLY A 163 4.71 -21.08 -10.58
N ASP A 164 3.40 -20.82 -10.44
CA ASP A 164 2.34 -21.82 -10.41
C ASP A 164 1.49 -21.86 -11.69
N HIS A 165 1.91 -21.15 -12.75
CA HIS A 165 1.25 -21.12 -14.04
C HIS A 165 2.28 -21.17 -15.17
N ASP A 166 1.95 -21.77 -16.30
CA ASP A 166 2.83 -21.88 -17.48
C ASP A 166 3.30 -20.53 -18.01
N TYR A 167 2.46 -19.52 -17.86
CA TYR A 167 2.76 -18.13 -18.14
C TYR A 167 2.79 -17.34 -16.82
N PRO A 168 3.93 -17.28 -16.11
CA PRO A 168 4.08 -16.56 -14.86
C PRO A 168 3.62 -15.11 -14.95
N ARG A 169 2.87 -14.64 -13.96
CA ARG A 169 2.50 -13.22 -13.87
C ARG A 169 3.38 -12.49 -12.87
N VAL A 170 3.63 -11.22 -13.15
CA VAL A 170 4.31 -10.32 -12.23
C VAL A 170 3.28 -9.46 -11.49
N GLN A 171 3.39 -9.38 -10.16
CA GLN A 171 2.44 -8.65 -9.33
C GLN A 171 3.08 -8.06 -8.08
N LEU A 172 2.42 -7.06 -7.49
CA LEU A 172 2.72 -6.59 -6.15
C LEU A 172 2.24 -7.63 -5.13
N HIS A 173 3.08 -7.92 -4.14
CA HIS A 173 2.73 -8.80 -3.02
C HIS A 173 3.01 -8.11 -1.69
N ARG A 174 2.12 -8.34 -0.73
CA ARG A 174 2.25 -7.93 0.67
C ARG A 174 1.84 -9.07 1.59
N GLY A 175 2.38 -9.07 2.80
CA GLY A 175 2.06 -10.06 3.82
C GLY A 175 2.85 -11.35 3.69
N ALA A 176 2.28 -12.46 4.17
CA ALA A 176 2.94 -13.75 4.24
C ALA A 176 3.25 -14.31 2.85
N ARG A 177 4.47 -14.78 2.62
CA ARG A 177 4.97 -15.32 1.35
C ARG A 177 4.51 -16.77 1.14
N ARG A 178 3.23 -17.01 0.96
CA ARG A 178 2.64 -18.36 0.80
C ARG A 178 2.55 -18.81 -0.65
N ALA A 179 2.51 -17.89 -1.61
CA ALA A 179 2.38 -18.21 -3.02
C ALA A 179 3.70 -18.77 -3.57
N LYS A 180 3.63 -19.75 -4.48
CA LYS A 180 4.79 -20.26 -5.19
C LYS A 180 5.32 -19.20 -6.16
N GLY A 181 6.64 -18.96 -6.15
CA GLY A 181 7.29 -18.00 -7.03
C GLY A 181 8.47 -17.29 -6.38
N ASP A 182 9.08 -16.39 -7.14
CA ASP A 182 10.23 -15.60 -6.69
C ASP A 182 9.75 -14.27 -6.11
N TYR A 183 10.21 -13.95 -4.90
CA TYR A 183 9.91 -12.71 -4.21
C TYR A 183 11.11 -11.77 -4.26
N PHE A 184 10.93 -10.63 -4.89
CA PHE A 184 11.95 -9.59 -4.98
C PHE A 184 11.56 -8.43 -4.06
N GLY A 185 12.41 -8.08 -3.11
CA GLY A 185 12.14 -7.07 -2.09
C GLY A 185 13.10 -7.18 -0.90
N PRO A 186 12.85 -6.46 0.17
CA PRO A 186 11.74 -5.53 0.39
C PRO A 186 11.90 -4.23 -0.40
N PHE A 187 10.79 -3.66 -0.85
CA PHE A 187 10.76 -2.29 -1.36
C PHE A 187 10.34 -1.32 -0.25
N ALA A 188 10.84 -0.10 -0.32
CA ALA A 188 10.49 0.93 0.67
C ALA A 188 9.00 1.28 0.69
N GLY A 189 8.34 1.26 -0.48
CA GLY A 189 6.93 1.59 -0.61
C GLY A 189 6.29 1.00 -1.87
N ALA A 190 4.97 0.95 -1.92
CA ALA A 190 4.21 0.44 -3.06
C ALA A 190 4.43 1.25 -4.33
N GLY A 191 4.65 2.56 -4.22
CA GLY A 191 4.97 3.41 -5.36
C GLY A 191 6.22 2.95 -6.11
N GLN A 192 7.27 2.53 -5.38
CA GLN A 192 8.48 1.97 -5.99
C GLN A 192 8.18 0.65 -6.70
N VAL A 193 7.40 -0.23 -6.07
CA VAL A 193 6.99 -1.50 -6.71
C VAL A 193 6.20 -1.23 -8.00
N ARG A 194 5.25 -0.31 -7.98
CA ARG A 194 4.47 0.06 -9.18
C ARG A 194 5.36 0.58 -10.31
N LYS A 195 6.32 1.49 -10.00
CA LYS A 195 7.29 1.98 -10.97
C LYS A 195 8.10 0.83 -11.58
N THR A 196 8.59 -0.08 -10.75
CA THR A 196 9.34 -1.25 -11.21
C THR A 196 8.47 -2.21 -12.01
N LEU A 197 7.21 -2.47 -11.61
CA LEU A 197 6.26 -3.30 -12.37
C LEU A 197 5.98 -2.72 -13.75
N ASN A 198 5.72 -1.42 -13.83
CA ASN A 198 5.54 -0.73 -15.10
C ASN A 198 6.78 -0.85 -16.01
N ALA A 199 7.97 -0.72 -15.42
CA ALA A 199 9.23 -0.92 -16.13
C ALA A 199 9.36 -2.35 -16.66
N LEU A 200 9.07 -3.36 -15.82
CA LEU A 200 9.10 -4.76 -16.22
C LEU A 200 8.11 -5.07 -17.35
N GLN A 201 6.91 -4.51 -17.30
CA GLN A 201 5.93 -4.67 -18.37
C GLN A 201 6.38 -4.04 -19.69
N LYS A 202 7.02 -2.86 -19.66
CA LYS A 202 7.59 -2.23 -20.87
C LYS A 202 8.75 -3.01 -21.46
N LEU A 203 9.64 -3.51 -20.57
CA LEU A 203 10.87 -4.18 -20.97
C LEU A 203 10.62 -5.63 -21.42
N PHE A 204 9.85 -6.38 -20.63
CA PHE A 204 9.72 -7.83 -20.77
C PHE A 204 8.31 -8.27 -21.20
N LEU A 205 7.36 -7.36 -21.38
CA LEU A 205 6.00 -7.64 -21.84
C LEU A 205 5.28 -8.74 -21.02
N LEU A 206 5.55 -8.81 -19.72
CA LEU A 206 4.97 -9.82 -18.84
C LEU A 206 3.51 -9.49 -18.52
N ARG A 207 2.67 -10.53 -18.43
CA ARG A 207 1.28 -10.36 -18.00
C ARG A 207 1.18 -9.98 -16.53
N SER A 208 0.18 -9.17 -16.19
CA SER A 208 -0.21 -8.84 -14.81
C SER A 208 -1.62 -9.31 -14.46
N CYS A 209 -2.41 -9.73 -15.44
CA CYS A 209 -3.80 -10.14 -15.24
C CYS A 209 -3.94 -11.41 -14.40
N THR A 210 -5.11 -11.58 -13.76
CA THR A 210 -5.47 -12.78 -12.99
C THR A 210 -5.59 -14.01 -13.89
N ASP A 211 -5.46 -15.21 -13.32
CA ASP A 211 -5.57 -16.43 -14.10
C ASP A 211 -7.00 -16.65 -14.62
N SER A 212 -8.02 -16.21 -13.86
CA SER A 212 -9.42 -16.22 -14.33
C SER A 212 -9.61 -15.34 -15.57
N PHE A 213 -9.07 -14.11 -15.54
CA PHE A 213 -9.12 -13.21 -16.68
C PHE A 213 -8.31 -13.76 -17.87
N PHE A 214 -7.15 -14.36 -17.63
CA PHE A 214 -6.32 -14.99 -18.66
C PHE A 214 -7.07 -16.10 -19.41
N ASN A 215 -7.75 -17.00 -18.66
CA ASN A 215 -8.40 -18.17 -19.22
C ASN A 215 -9.72 -17.85 -20.00
N THR A 216 -10.28 -16.66 -19.81
CA THR A 216 -11.54 -16.26 -20.46
C THR A 216 -11.34 -15.37 -21.69
N ARG A 217 -10.09 -15.16 -22.13
CA ARG A 217 -9.82 -14.26 -23.27
C ARG A 217 -9.86 -14.98 -24.59
N ASP A 218 -10.55 -14.37 -25.54
CA ASP A 218 -10.62 -14.74 -26.95
C ASP A 218 -9.90 -13.76 -27.88
N ARG A 219 -9.51 -12.59 -27.36
CA ARG A 219 -8.81 -11.52 -28.08
C ARG A 219 -7.81 -10.80 -27.18
N PRO A 220 -6.73 -10.18 -27.77
CA PRO A 220 -5.77 -9.41 -27.00
C PRO A 220 -6.43 -8.24 -26.26
N CYS A 221 -6.00 -8.00 -25.01
CA CYS A 221 -6.47 -6.87 -24.23
C CYS A 221 -5.69 -5.58 -24.54
N LEU A 222 -6.09 -4.46 -23.91
CA LEU A 222 -5.44 -3.16 -24.09
C LEU A 222 -3.93 -3.20 -23.81
N LEU A 223 -3.47 -3.98 -22.81
CA LEU A 223 -2.05 -4.09 -22.49
C LEU A 223 -1.19 -4.61 -23.65
N TYR A 224 -1.75 -5.48 -24.50
CA TYR A 224 -1.07 -5.89 -25.73
C TYR A 224 -0.99 -4.74 -26.73
N GLN A 225 -2.10 -4.02 -26.95
CA GLN A 225 -2.17 -2.91 -27.90
C GLN A 225 -1.18 -1.79 -27.53
N ILE A 226 -1.03 -1.48 -26.24
CA ILE A 226 -0.07 -0.48 -25.74
C ILE A 226 1.34 -1.06 -25.46
N ARG A 227 1.64 -2.25 -25.98
CA ARG A 227 2.95 -2.93 -25.88
C ARG A 227 3.45 -3.12 -24.44
N ARG A 228 2.56 -3.60 -23.55
CA ARG A 228 2.89 -3.91 -22.15
C ARG A 228 2.71 -5.37 -21.79
N CYS A 229 2.17 -6.18 -22.70
CA CYS A 229 1.98 -7.61 -22.54
C CYS A 229 2.19 -8.28 -23.90
N SER A 230 2.79 -9.46 -23.90
CA SER A 230 2.97 -10.27 -25.12
C SER A 230 1.73 -11.06 -25.53
N ALA A 231 0.59 -10.92 -24.81
CA ALA A 231 -0.69 -11.61 -25.01
C ALA A 231 -0.59 -13.14 -25.10
N PRO A 232 0.00 -13.82 -24.12
CA PRO A 232 0.07 -15.28 -24.09
C PRO A 232 -1.30 -15.95 -23.94
N CYS A 233 -2.33 -15.20 -23.48
CA CYS A 233 -3.70 -15.69 -23.34
C CYS A 233 -4.43 -15.98 -24.67
N VAL A 234 -3.88 -15.53 -25.80
CA VAL A 234 -4.40 -15.73 -27.16
C VAL A 234 -3.27 -16.15 -28.11
N ASP A 235 -2.30 -16.90 -27.59
CA ASP A 235 -1.19 -17.56 -28.31
C ASP A 235 -0.36 -16.63 -29.22
N ARG A 236 -0.23 -15.34 -28.85
CA ARG A 236 0.65 -14.37 -29.57
C ARG A 236 2.13 -14.61 -29.25
N ILE A 237 2.45 -15.38 -28.26
CA ILE A 237 3.78 -15.86 -27.89
C ILE A 237 3.65 -17.29 -27.38
N ASP A 238 4.58 -18.13 -27.74
CA ASP A 238 4.66 -19.51 -27.25
C ASP A 238 5.22 -19.57 -25.81
N LYS A 239 5.13 -20.75 -25.21
CA LYS A 239 5.58 -20.98 -23.84
C LYS A 239 7.10 -20.79 -23.68
N ALA A 240 7.90 -21.17 -24.68
CA ALA A 240 9.34 -21.05 -24.66
C ALA A 240 9.79 -19.59 -24.71
N GLY A 241 9.25 -18.81 -25.64
CA GLY A 241 9.52 -17.39 -25.77
C GLY A 241 9.08 -16.59 -24.53
N TYR A 242 7.92 -16.95 -23.94
CA TYR A 242 7.48 -16.31 -22.71
C TYR A 242 8.39 -16.65 -21.51
N ALA A 243 8.86 -17.90 -21.40
CA ALA A 243 9.81 -18.32 -20.37
C ALA A 243 11.15 -17.57 -20.46
N GLU A 244 11.59 -17.22 -21.68
CA GLU A 244 12.77 -16.38 -21.90
C GLU A 244 12.57 -14.96 -21.35
N LEU A 245 11.43 -14.33 -21.63
CA LEU A 245 11.08 -13.01 -21.08
C LEU A 245 11.05 -13.03 -19.54
N VAL A 246 10.53 -14.11 -18.95
CA VAL A 246 10.51 -14.32 -17.49
C VAL A 246 11.93 -14.44 -16.94
N SER A 247 12.81 -15.19 -17.62
CA SER A 247 14.23 -15.34 -17.23
C SER A 247 14.98 -14.01 -17.27
N ASP A 248 14.79 -13.23 -18.32
CA ASP A 248 15.42 -11.91 -18.48
C ASP A 248 14.93 -10.92 -17.40
N SER A 249 13.62 -10.96 -17.08
CA SER A 249 13.06 -10.14 -16.00
C SER A 249 13.62 -10.52 -14.62
N ARG A 250 13.85 -11.83 -14.38
CA ARG A 250 14.49 -12.33 -13.16
C ARG A 250 15.93 -11.84 -13.06
N ASP A 251 16.72 -11.96 -14.14
CA ASP A 251 18.11 -11.48 -14.19
C ASP A 251 18.18 -9.98 -13.94
N PHE A 252 17.27 -9.19 -14.51
CA PHE A 252 17.15 -7.76 -14.24
C PHE A 252 16.87 -7.46 -12.76
N LEU A 253 15.88 -8.12 -12.15
CA LEU A 253 15.53 -7.94 -10.73
C LEU A 253 16.65 -8.41 -9.79
N MET A 254 17.52 -9.33 -10.23
CA MET A 254 18.73 -9.75 -9.50
C MET A 254 19.92 -8.79 -9.71
N GLY A 255 19.76 -7.67 -10.42
CA GLY A 255 20.82 -6.69 -10.65
C GLY A 255 21.75 -7.00 -11.81
N LYS A 256 21.47 -8.04 -12.61
CA LYS A 256 22.28 -8.41 -13.79
C LYS A 256 21.87 -7.62 -15.05
N SER A 257 21.59 -6.34 -14.88
CA SER A 257 21.05 -5.49 -15.96
C SER A 257 21.99 -5.33 -17.14
N THR A 258 23.32 -5.34 -16.92
CA THR A 258 24.34 -5.30 -17.98
C THR A 258 24.24 -6.52 -18.90
N LYS A 259 23.99 -7.72 -18.34
CA LYS A 259 23.78 -8.93 -19.14
C LYS A 259 22.55 -8.83 -20.01
N VAL A 260 21.45 -8.30 -19.45
CA VAL A 260 20.19 -8.09 -20.19
C VAL A 260 20.38 -7.04 -21.29
N GLN A 261 21.14 -5.98 -21.04
CA GLN A 261 21.49 -4.98 -22.06
C GLN A 261 22.30 -5.55 -23.22
N ALA A 262 23.34 -6.33 -22.92
CA ALA A 262 24.17 -6.97 -23.94
C ALA A 262 23.31 -7.87 -24.84
N LYS A 263 22.48 -8.73 -24.25
CA LYS A 263 21.56 -9.62 -24.99
C LYS A 263 20.60 -8.84 -25.89
N LEU A 264 19.95 -7.79 -25.37
CA LEU A 264 19.04 -6.97 -26.16
C LEU A 264 19.77 -6.22 -27.29
N GLY A 265 21.02 -5.81 -27.05
CA GLY A 265 21.90 -5.20 -28.04
C GLY A 265 22.24 -6.17 -29.18
N GLU A 266 22.63 -7.40 -28.86
CA GLU A 266 22.90 -8.45 -29.84
C GLU A 266 21.65 -8.79 -30.66
N GLN A 267 20.49 -8.94 -30.01
CA GLN A 267 19.22 -9.19 -30.70
C GLN A 267 18.83 -8.04 -31.62
N MET A 268 19.03 -6.79 -31.20
CA MET A 268 18.76 -5.60 -32.01
C MET A 268 19.66 -5.56 -33.26
N GLN A 269 20.94 -5.87 -33.09
CA GLN A 269 21.91 -5.92 -34.18
C GLN A 269 21.54 -7.02 -35.19
N ALA A 270 21.23 -8.22 -34.70
CA ALA A 270 20.81 -9.35 -35.56
C ALA A 270 19.50 -9.02 -36.33
N ALA A 271 18.52 -8.37 -35.68
CA ALA A 271 17.31 -7.95 -36.38
C ALA A 271 17.59 -6.91 -37.48
N ALA A 272 18.51 -5.97 -37.23
CA ALA A 272 18.91 -4.99 -38.22
C ALA A 272 19.66 -5.63 -39.43
N GLU A 273 20.54 -6.60 -39.18
CA GLU A 273 21.25 -7.36 -40.21
C GLU A 273 20.29 -8.19 -41.08
N ASN A 274 19.22 -8.73 -40.47
CA ASN A 274 18.14 -9.42 -41.17
C ASN A 274 17.10 -8.49 -41.83
N LEU A 275 17.35 -7.16 -41.82
CA LEU A 275 16.46 -6.12 -42.37
C LEU A 275 15.08 -6.05 -41.68
N ASP A 276 14.93 -6.65 -40.48
CA ASP A 276 13.71 -6.51 -39.66
C ASP A 276 13.81 -5.23 -38.81
N PHE A 277 13.61 -4.10 -39.47
CA PHE A 277 13.74 -2.78 -38.85
C PHE A 277 12.66 -2.51 -37.79
N GLU A 278 11.48 -3.16 -37.89
CA GLU A 278 10.43 -3.02 -36.89
C GLU A 278 10.84 -3.68 -35.56
N LEU A 279 11.37 -4.91 -35.62
CA LEU A 279 11.90 -5.60 -34.45
C LEU A 279 13.11 -4.86 -33.87
N ALA A 280 14.03 -4.40 -34.72
CA ALA A 280 15.19 -3.63 -34.31
C ALA A 280 14.78 -2.32 -33.58
N ALA A 281 13.76 -1.62 -34.06
CA ALA A 281 13.22 -0.42 -33.40
C ALA A 281 12.60 -0.74 -32.04
N ILE A 282 11.85 -1.84 -31.92
CA ILE A 282 11.29 -2.29 -30.64
C ILE A 282 12.40 -2.61 -29.61
N LEU A 283 13.44 -3.34 -30.03
CA LEU A 283 14.57 -3.69 -29.17
C LEU A 283 15.39 -2.46 -28.76
N ARG A 284 15.60 -1.50 -29.68
CA ARG A 284 16.22 -0.21 -29.37
C ARG A 284 15.43 0.56 -28.31
N ASP A 285 14.11 0.60 -28.42
CA ASP A 285 13.27 1.34 -27.48
C ASP A 285 13.25 0.66 -26.10
N ARG A 286 13.34 -0.67 -26.04
CA ARG A 286 13.57 -1.42 -24.79
C ARG A 286 14.93 -1.09 -24.18
N LEU A 287 16.00 -1.04 -24.97
CA LEU A 287 17.34 -0.65 -24.51
C LEU A 287 17.34 0.77 -23.93
N LYS A 288 16.69 1.74 -24.63
CA LYS A 288 16.54 3.12 -24.13
C LYS A 288 15.78 3.14 -22.80
N ALA A 289 14.68 2.39 -22.68
CA ALA A 289 13.92 2.31 -21.44
C ALA A 289 14.75 1.71 -20.28
N LEU A 290 15.55 0.67 -20.55
CA LEU A 290 16.45 0.07 -19.59
C LEU A 290 17.52 1.05 -19.11
N THR A 291 18.16 1.76 -20.04
CA THR A 291 19.17 2.79 -19.73
C THR A 291 18.56 3.96 -18.93
N PHE A 292 17.34 4.38 -19.27
CA PHE A 292 16.64 5.43 -18.54
C PHE A 292 16.34 5.02 -17.09
N ILE A 293 15.89 3.77 -16.87
CA ILE A 293 15.64 3.25 -15.52
C ILE A 293 16.92 3.20 -14.70
N GLN A 294 18.05 2.80 -15.29
CA GLN A 294 19.35 2.80 -14.64
C GLN A 294 19.84 4.22 -14.31
N GLY A 295 19.67 5.16 -15.24
CA GLY A 295 20.07 6.56 -15.07
C GLY A 295 19.19 7.33 -14.08
N SER A 296 17.90 7.02 -14.00
CA SER A 296 16.97 7.67 -13.06
C SER A 296 17.12 7.17 -11.62
N GLN A 297 17.78 6.05 -11.41
CA GLN A 297 18.23 5.63 -10.09
C GLN A 297 19.50 6.38 -9.74
N ALA A 298 19.36 7.65 -9.34
CA ALA A 298 20.44 8.62 -9.11
C ALA A 298 21.53 8.17 -8.10
N ILE A 299 21.49 6.96 -7.59
CA ILE A 299 22.44 6.38 -6.67
C ILE A 299 22.79 4.97 -7.16
N ASN A 300 23.65 4.91 -8.17
CA ASN A 300 24.32 3.66 -8.51
C ASN A 300 25.28 3.30 -7.38
N ALA A 301 24.90 2.31 -6.60
CA ALA A 301 25.73 1.75 -5.53
C ALA A 301 26.69 0.67 -6.10
N GLU A 302 27.40 1.00 -7.18
CA GLU A 302 28.34 0.09 -7.81
C GLU A 302 29.31 -0.49 -6.78
N GLY A 303 29.43 -1.83 -6.75
CA GLY A 303 30.32 -2.55 -5.84
C GLY A 303 29.79 -2.74 -4.41
N ILE A 304 28.52 -2.42 -4.12
CA ILE A 304 27.93 -2.64 -2.79
C ILE A 304 27.19 -3.99 -2.69
N GLY A 305 26.65 -4.50 -3.79
CA GLY A 305 25.83 -5.73 -3.78
C GLY A 305 24.51 -5.54 -3.01
N ASP A 306 24.14 -6.54 -2.17
CA ASP A 306 22.95 -6.47 -1.32
C ASP A 306 23.31 -5.88 0.04
N ALA A 307 22.75 -4.70 0.36
CA ALA A 307 22.98 -4.02 1.62
C ALA A 307 21.75 -3.23 2.07
N ASP A 308 21.58 -3.09 3.38
CA ASP A 308 20.69 -2.10 3.99
C ASP A 308 21.54 -1.04 4.70
N ILE A 309 21.10 0.21 4.61
CA ILE A 309 21.81 1.36 5.19
C ILE A 309 20.86 2.06 6.14
N PHE A 310 21.26 2.20 7.41
CA PHE A 310 20.46 2.86 8.42
C PHE A 310 21.22 4.05 9.00
N ALA A 311 20.51 5.17 9.12
CA ALA A 311 21.02 6.36 9.83
C ALA A 311 19.92 6.90 10.73
N MET A 312 20.30 7.39 11.91
CA MET A 312 19.40 7.90 12.92
C MET A 312 19.63 9.37 13.19
N ALA A 313 18.54 10.11 13.35
CA ALA A 313 18.51 11.48 13.86
C ALA A 313 17.68 11.53 15.14
N ALA A 314 18.13 12.32 16.12
CA ALA A 314 17.44 12.57 17.37
C ALA A 314 17.24 14.07 17.56
N LYS A 315 16.03 14.49 17.97
CA LYS A 315 15.70 15.90 18.24
C LYS A 315 14.57 15.97 19.26
N GLN A 316 14.75 16.69 20.33
CA GLN A 316 13.74 16.90 21.39
C GLN A 316 13.10 15.59 21.91
N GLY A 317 13.91 14.56 22.12
CA GLY A 317 13.43 13.25 22.60
C GLY A 317 12.70 12.39 21.55
N GLN A 318 12.53 12.89 20.32
CA GLN A 318 12.02 12.12 19.21
C GLN A 318 13.17 11.57 18.35
N ILE A 319 12.97 10.37 17.82
CA ILE A 319 13.96 9.66 17.02
C ILE A 319 13.35 9.34 15.65
N GLY A 320 14.11 9.65 14.59
CA GLY A 320 13.84 9.26 13.23
C GLY A 320 14.97 8.39 12.68
N ILE A 321 14.65 7.24 12.09
CA ILE A 321 15.61 6.33 11.49
C ILE A 321 15.30 6.18 10.01
N GLN A 322 16.27 6.49 9.17
CA GLN A 322 16.17 6.34 7.72
C GLN A 322 16.81 5.03 7.29
N ALA A 323 16.08 4.23 6.53
CA ALA A 323 16.58 3.02 5.88
C ALA A 323 16.68 3.22 4.37
N PHE A 324 17.76 2.73 3.75
CA PHE A 324 17.92 2.58 2.30
C PHE A 324 18.10 1.09 1.99
N PHE A 325 17.43 0.61 0.95
CA PHE A 325 17.47 -0.80 0.53
C PHE A 325 18.24 -0.92 -0.79
N ILE A 326 19.42 -1.51 -0.75
CA ILE A 326 20.25 -1.77 -1.93
C ILE A 326 20.16 -3.26 -2.25
N ARG A 327 19.79 -3.61 -3.48
CA ARG A 327 19.74 -4.99 -3.96
C ARG A 327 20.37 -5.06 -5.36
N GLY A 328 21.32 -5.97 -5.55
CA GLY A 328 22.07 -6.04 -6.79
C GLY A 328 22.76 -4.74 -7.20
N GLY A 329 23.20 -3.92 -6.24
CA GLY A 329 23.77 -2.59 -6.49
C GLY A 329 22.75 -1.49 -6.87
N GLN A 330 21.45 -1.82 -6.91
CA GLN A 330 20.36 -0.89 -7.21
C GLN A 330 19.65 -0.42 -5.95
N ASN A 331 19.29 0.85 -5.90
CA ASN A 331 18.49 1.40 -4.79
C ASN A 331 17.00 1.10 -4.98
N TRP A 332 16.46 0.20 -4.16
CA TRP A 332 15.04 -0.18 -4.18
C TRP A 332 14.15 0.72 -3.30
N GLY A 333 14.69 1.88 -2.95
CA GLY A 333 13.98 2.92 -2.23
C GLY A 333 14.49 3.11 -0.81
N HIS A 334 13.88 4.06 -0.15
CA HIS A 334 14.23 4.44 1.21
C HIS A 334 12.95 4.71 2.01
N ARG A 335 13.03 4.52 3.33
CA ARG A 335 11.91 4.72 4.24
C ARG A 335 12.39 5.28 5.56
N ALA A 336 11.64 6.23 6.12
CA ALA A 336 11.83 6.73 7.46
C ALA A 336 10.94 5.96 8.45
N PHE A 337 11.49 5.67 9.63
CA PHE A 337 10.82 5.05 10.76
C PHE A 337 10.90 5.94 11.97
N PHE A 338 9.88 5.90 12.80
CA PHE A 338 9.80 6.71 14.01
C PHE A 338 9.40 5.81 15.19
N PRO A 339 10.38 5.19 15.85
CA PRO A 339 10.13 4.35 17.01
C PRO A 339 9.37 5.11 18.11
N ALA A 340 8.47 4.43 18.79
CA ALA A 340 7.75 4.99 19.92
C ALA A 340 8.42 4.65 21.23
N HIS A 341 8.08 5.40 22.30
CA HIS A 341 8.58 5.19 23.67
C HIS A 341 10.11 5.34 23.78
N THR A 342 10.68 6.28 23.03
CA THR A 342 12.13 6.54 23.00
C THR A 342 12.60 7.52 24.07
N ALA A 343 11.70 8.20 24.78
CA ALA A 343 12.04 9.12 25.85
C ALA A 343 12.82 8.41 26.97
N ASP A 344 13.91 9.00 27.42
CA ASP A 344 14.82 8.48 28.45
C ASP A 344 15.46 7.12 28.14
N VAL A 345 15.54 6.72 26.86
CA VAL A 345 16.26 5.53 26.39
C VAL A 345 17.52 5.98 25.66
N PRO A 346 18.70 5.39 25.94
CA PRO A 346 19.92 5.66 25.20
C PRO A 346 19.73 5.41 23.70
N GLU A 347 20.27 6.30 22.86
CA GLU A 347 20.11 6.26 21.40
C GLU A 347 20.59 4.92 20.82
N ASP A 348 21.69 4.37 21.32
CA ASP A 348 22.25 3.09 20.85
C ASP A 348 21.35 1.90 21.20
N GLU A 349 20.69 1.95 22.37
CA GLU A 349 19.68 0.94 22.75
C GLU A 349 18.46 1.05 21.83
N VAL A 350 17.97 2.26 21.55
CA VAL A 350 16.86 2.49 20.60
C VAL A 350 17.21 1.93 19.23
N PHE A 351 18.42 2.19 18.74
CA PHE A 351 18.84 1.76 17.42
C PHE A 351 18.98 0.23 17.34
N THR A 352 19.56 -0.40 18.36
CA THR A 352 19.67 -1.86 18.45
C THR A 352 18.29 -2.54 18.50
N GLN A 353 17.38 -2.04 19.35
CA GLN A 353 16.02 -2.57 19.43
C GLN A 353 15.24 -2.38 18.14
N PHE A 354 15.42 -1.24 17.46
CA PHE A 354 14.85 -1.00 16.14
C PHE A 354 15.33 -2.03 15.12
N LEU A 355 16.65 -2.25 14.99
CA LEU A 355 17.21 -3.19 14.02
C LEU A 355 16.70 -4.62 14.26
N MET A 356 16.61 -5.03 15.52
CA MET A 356 16.11 -6.36 15.87
C MET A 356 14.64 -6.54 15.51
N GLN A 357 13.78 -5.55 15.82
CA GLN A 357 12.36 -5.59 15.46
C GLN A 357 12.14 -5.50 13.96
N PHE A 358 12.96 -4.69 13.27
CA PHE A 358 12.91 -4.57 11.81
C PHE A 358 13.21 -5.90 11.12
N TYR A 359 14.29 -6.57 11.51
CA TYR A 359 14.67 -7.84 10.92
C TYR A 359 13.87 -9.04 11.41
N GLU A 360 12.96 -8.85 12.35
CA GLU A 360 11.94 -9.86 12.68
C GLU A 360 11.01 -10.16 11.49
N GLU A 361 10.75 -9.18 10.63
CA GLU A 361 9.87 -9.33 9.45
C GLU A 361 10.62 -9.46 8.14
N VAL A 362 11.78 -8.82 8.06
CA VAL A 362 12.58 -8.69 6.85
C VAL A 362 13.82 -9.58 6.98
N PRO A 363 14.13 -10.44 6.00
CA PRO A 363 15.37 -11.19 6.04
C PRO A 363 16.57 -10.23 5.93
N PRO A 364 17.56 -10.31 6.83
CA PRO A 364 18.72 -9.43 6.78
C PRO A 364 19.56 -9.69 5.52
N PRO A 365 20.08 -8.64 4.85
CA PRO A 365 21.04 -8.78 3.74
C PRO A 365 22.40 -9.28 4.26
N ARG A 366 23.36 -9.51 3.36
CA ARG A 366 24.73 -9.87 3.76
C ARG A 366 25.46 -8.76 4.48
N THR A 367 25.10 -7.50 4.18
CA THR A 367 25.77 -6.32 4.72
C THR A 367 24.75 -5.32 5.22
N ILE A 368 25.01 -4.75 6.39
CA ILE A 368 24.22 -3.67 7.00
C ILE A 368 25.20 -2.55 7.34
N PHE A 369 24.90 -1.33 6.88
CA PHE A 369 25.67 -0.15 7.22
C PHE A 369 24.88 0.71 8.21
N VAL A 370 25.57 1.17 9.25
CA VAL A 370 25.01 2.02 10.32
C VAL A 370 25.84 3.30 10.47
N ASP A 371 25.23 4.40 10.96
CA ASP A 371 25.87 5.71 11.07
C ASP A 371 26.62 5.95 12.39
N ARG A 372 26.66 4.93 13.24
CA ARG A 372 27.30 5.00 14.57
C ARG A 372 27.88 3.67 15.00
N ASN A 373 28.75 3.69 15.98
CA ASN A 373 29.15 2.50 16.71
C ASN A 373 28.04 2.12 17.66
N LEU A 374 27.74 0.83 17.73
CA LEU A 374 26.81 0.25 18.69
C LEU A 374 27.61 -0.61 19.68
N ASP A 375 27.32 -0.49 20.96
CA ASP A 375 28.05 -1.22 22.02
C ASP A 375 28.01 -2.74 21.82
N ASP A 376 26.86 -3.27 21.36
CA ASP A 376 26.61 -4.70 21.13
C ASP A 376 26.71 -5.12 19.65
N LEU A 377 27.49 -4.42 18.82
CA LEU A 377 27.52 -4.62 17.35
C LEU A 377 27.86 -6.07 16.96
N LYS A 378 28.78 -6.71 17.71
CA LYS A 378 29.15 -8.12 17.47
C LYS A 378 28.00 -9.04 17.80
N LEU A 379 27.35 -8.86 18.93
CA LEU A 379 26.18 -9.64 19.35
C LEU A 379 25.00 -9.49 18.36
N LEU A 380 24.75 -8.26 17.91
CA LEU A 380 23.73 -7.98 16.89
C LEU A 380 24.03 -8.70 15.57
N SER A 381 25.31 -8.71 15.14
CA SER A 381 25.74 -9.44 13.93
C SER A 381 25.56 -10.95 14.08
N GLU A 382 25.89 -11.51 15.24
CA GLU A 382 25.71 -12.94 15.55
C GLU A 382 24.21 -13.32 15.58
N ALA A 383 23.36 -12.56 16.25
CA ALA A 383 21.91 -12.80 16.29
C ALA A 383 21.27 -12.73 14.90
N LEU A 384 21.63 -11.73 14.08
CA LEU A 384 21.12 -11.61 12.73
C LEU A 384 21.68 -12.70 11.78
N ALA A 385 22.91 -13.18 12.02
CA ALA A 385 23.49 -14.29 11.27
C ALA A 385 22.77 -15.62 11.57
N GLU A 386 22.46 -15.88 12.83
CA GLU A 386 21.67 -17.04 13.26
C GLU A 386 20.29 -17.05 12.60
N ARG A 387 19.60 -15.91 12.62
CA ARG A 387 18.30 -15.74 11.97
C ARG A 387 18.37 -15.91 10.44
N ALA A 388 19.43 -15.42 9.81
CA ALA A 388 19.62 -15.50 8.35
C ALA A 388 20.11 -16.85 7.87
N GLY A 389 20.61 -17.74 8.76
CA GLY A 389 21.32 -18.98 8.41
C GLY A 389 22.62 -18.73 7.64
N ARG A 390 23.19 -17.53 7.72
CA ARG A 390 24.42 -17.11 7.04
C ARG A 390 25.05 -15.90 7.70
N LYS A 391 26.33 -15.66 7.43
CA LYS A 391 27.05 -14.48 7.96
C LYS A 391 26.37 -13.16 7.53
N VAL A 392 26.15 -12.28 8.49
CA VAL A 392 25.68 -10.89 8.32
C VAL A 392 26.75 -9.97 8.86
N ALA A 393 27.27 -9.06 8.04
CA ALA A 393 28.27 -8.09 8.45
C ALA A 393 27.58 -6.75 8.74
N ILE A 394 27.82 -6.19 9.93
CA ILE A 394 27.35 -4.86 10.32
C ILE A 394 28.55 -3.97 10.49
N GLY A 395 28.52 -2.75 9.95
CA GLY A 395 29.64 -1.84 10.08
C GLY A 395 29.35 -0.39 9.69
N MET A 396 30.24 0.51 10.10
CA MET A 396 30.18 1.93 9.79
C MET A 396 31.24 2.27 8.73
N PRO A 397 30.85 2.51 7.47
CA PRO A 397 31.78 2.85 6.40
C PRO A 397 32.39 4.23 6.63
N GLN A 398 33.72 4.35 6.45
CA GLN A 398 34.47 5.58 6.71
C GLN A 398 34.72 6.41 5.45
N ARG A 399 34.68 5.81 4.23
CA ARG A 399 35.04 6.48 2.96
C ARG A 399 34.36 5.84 1.75
N GLY A 400 34.43 6.54 0.63
CA GLY A 400 33.92 6.05 -0.66
C GLY A 400 32.41 6.14 -0.80
N THR A 401 31.84 5.41 -1.77
CA THR A 401 30.39 5.42 -2.10
C THR A 401 29.54 4.98 -0.92
N ARG A 402 29.99 4.02 -0.13
CA ARG A 402 29.28 3.54 1.07
C ARG A 402 29.08 4.63 2.10
N ARG A 403 30.12 5.45 2.34
CA ARG A 403 30.06 6.61 3.25
C ARG A 403 29.12 7.68 2.72
N ARG A 404 29.19 8.02 1.43
CA ARG A 404 28.28 9.01 0.82
C ARG A 404 26.82 8.62 0.95
N LEU A 405 26.48 7.33 0.76
CA LEU A 405 25.13 6.82 0.95
C LEU A 405 24.65 6.90 2.40
N LEU A 406 25.54 6.62 3.34
CA LEU A 406 25.26 6.74 4.76
C LEU A 406 25.02 8.20 5.17
N ASP A 407 25.83 9.14 4.68
CA ASP A 407 25.66 10.56 4.92
C ASP A 407 24.35 11.08 4.30
N GLN A 408 23.97 10.56 3.14
CA GLN A 408 22.67 10.87 2.54
C GLN A 408 21.51 10.30 3.38
N ALA A 409 21.60 9.06 3.87
CA ALA A 409 20.62 8.49 4.77
C ALA A 409 20.47 9.33 6.05
N LYS A 410 21.59 9.86 6.58
CA LYS A 410 21.57 10.73 7.76
C LYS A 410 20.87 12.07 7.48
N ARG A 411 21.16 12.73 6.36
CA ARG A 411 20.42 13.94 5.96
C ARG A 411 18.93 13.67 5.83
N ASN A 412 18.56 12.57 5.17
CA ASN A 412 17.16 12.20 5.01
C ASN A 412 16.48 11.88 6.35
N ALA A 413 17.21 11.29 7.33
CA ALA A 413 16.69 11.06 8.68
C ALA A 413 16.35 12.39 9.39
N ILE A 414 17.23 13.38 9.29
CA ILE A 414 17.04 14.73 9.85
C ILE A 414 15.82 15.39 9.21
N GLU A 415 15.77 15.44 7.88
CA GLU A 415 14.66 16.05 7.14
C GLU A 415 13.31 15.34 7.41
N ALA A 416 13.33 14.02 7.52
CA ALA A 416 12.12 13.26 7.83
C ALA A 416 11.62 13.54 9.25
N LEU A 417 12.56 13.67 10.21
CA LEU A 417 12.24 14.02 11.60
C LEU A 417 11.69 15.45 11.69
N ASP A 418 12.32 16.42 11.02
CA ASP A 418 11.85 17.81 10.98
C ASP A 418 10.46 17.92 10.35
N ARG A 419 10.20 17.22 9.23
CA ARG A 419 8.86 17.14 8.63
C ARG A 419 7.85 16.56 9.61
N ARG A 420 8.18 15.46 10.28
CA ARG A 420 7.28 14.84 11.27
C ARG A 420 6.96 15.77 12.42
N MET A 421 7.94 16.55 12.88
CA MET A 421 7.74 17.53 13.95
C MET A 421 6.90 18.73 13.47
N ALA A 422 7.09 19.17 12.23
CA ALA A 422 6.29 20.23 11.60
C ALA A 422 4.86 19.77 11.24
N GLU A 423 4.67 18.48 10.93
CA GLU A 423 3.39 17.84 10.60
C GLU A 423 2.46 17.65 11.81
N SER A 424 2.59 18.45 12.87
CA SER A 424 1.61 18.50 13.97
C SER A 424 0.25 19.07 13.52
N THR A 425 0.06 19.29 12.22
CA THR A 425 -1.21 19.75 11.66
C THR A 425 -2.19 18.60 11.52
N THR A 426 -3.40 18.84 11.97
CA THR A 426 -4.55 17.95 12.04
C THR A 426 -4.80 17.16 10.73
N GLN A 427 -4.53 17.74 9.57
CA GLN A 427 -4.81 17.15 8.26
C GLN A 427 -3.93 15.93 7.93
N ALA A 428 -2.63 16.02 8.17
CA ALA A 428 -1.71 14.91 7.90
C ALA A 428 -1.99 13.71 8.81
N LYS A 429 -2.39 13.97 10.08
CA LYS A 429 -2.82 12.93 11.00
C LYS A 429 -4.10 12.24 10.50
N ILE A 430 -5.09 13.01 10.05
CA ILE A 430 -6.34 12.48 9.50
C ILE A 430 -6.07 11.56 8.31
N LEU A 431 -5.20 11.96 7.38
CA LEU A 431 -4.86 11.12 6.23
C LEU A 431 -4.08 9.85 6.62
N ARG A 432 -3.29 9.90 7.69
CA ARG A 432 -2.67 8.68 8.25
C ARG A 432 -3.70 7.76 8.88
N ASP A 433 -4.61 8.30 9.69
CA ASP A 433 -5.69 7.51 10.29
C ASP A 433 -6.54 6.82 9.20
N ILE A 434 -6.78 7.50 8.08
CA ILE A 434 -7.46 6.94 6.90
C ILE A 434 -6.60 5.84 6.24
N ALA A 435 -5.29 6.06 6.10
CA ALA A 435 -4.39 5.04 5.58
C ALA A 435 -4.37 3.78 6.45
N ASP A 436 -4.33 3.96 7.77
CA ASP A 436 -4.37 2.86 8.75
C ASP A 436 -5.71 2.13 8.74
N LEU A 437 -6.80 2.87 8.63
CA LEU A 437 -8.15 2.32 8.54
C LEU A 437 -8.30 1.40 7.32
N PHE A 438 -7.81 1.79 6.17
CA PHE A 438 -7.99 1.06 4.92
C PHE A 438 -6.77 0.23 4.49
N GLY A 439 -5.74 0.15 5.35
CA GLY A 439 -4.54 -0.65 5.07
C GLY A 439 -3.67 -0.11 3.93
N LEU A 440 -3.70 1.20 3.69
CA LEU A 440 -2.83 1.84 2.72
C LEU A 440 -1.38 1.87 3.23
N PRO A 441 -0.38 1.75 2.34
CA PRO A 441 1.03 1.79 2.74
C PRO A 441 1.50 3.16 3.24
N GLU A 442 0.89 4.20 2.70
CA GLU A 442 1.24 5.60 2.95
C GLU A 442 -0.06 6.43 3.00
N PRO A 443 -0.07 7.59 3.67
CA PRO A 443 -1.18 8.51 3.55
C PRO A 443 -1.50 8.78 2.08
N PRO A 444 -2.77 8.80 1.68
CA PRO A 444 -3.13 8.99 0.28
C PRO A 444 -2.85 10.43 -0.16
N ASP A 445 -2.10 10.59 -1.25
CA ASP A 445 -1.89 11.87 -1.93
C ASP A 445 -3.06 12.22 -2.84
N ARG A 446 -3.74 11.18 -3.37
CA ARG A 446 -4.89 11.34 -4.24
C ARG A 446 -6.04 10.43 -3.81
N ILE A 447 -7.11 11.05 -3.33
CA ILE A 447 -8.39 10.39 -3.02
C ILE A 447 -9.38 10.77 -4.10
N GLU A 448 -9.96 9.78 -4.77
CA GLU A 448 -11.10 9.98 -5.68
C GLU A 448 -12.38 9.50 -5.01
N VAL A 449 -13.44 10.31 -5.05
CA VAL A 449 -14.74 9.96 -4.47
C VAL A 449 -15.79 9.98 -5.56
N TYR A 450 -16.60 8.93 -5.61
CA TYR A 450 -17.60 8.72 -6.65
C TYR A 450 -19.00 8.66 -6.07
N ASP A 451 -19.92 9.35 -6.74
CA ASP A 451 -21.35 9.28 -6.49
C ASP A 451 -22.10 9.16 -7.82
N ASN A 452 -23.01 8.21 -7.91
CA ASN A 452 -23.94 8.09 -9.02
C ASN A 452 -25.29 8.62 -8.58
N SER A 453 -25.73 9.69 -9.22
CA SER A 453 -27.05 10.23 -8.92
C SER A 453 -27.94 10.24 -10.16
N HIS A 454 -29.19 9.83 -9.97
CA HIS A 454 -30.24 9.85 -10.97
C HIS A 454 -31.46 10.62 -10.44
N ILE A 455 -32.18 11.28 -11.32
CA ILE A 455 -33.46 11.90 -10.97
C ILE A 455 -34.56 11.28 -11.83
N GLN A 456 -35.43 10.50 -11.19
CA GLN A 456 -36.66 9.98 -11.77
C GLN A 456 -36.50 9.41 -13.20
N GLY A 457 -35.45 8.60 -13.44
CA GLY A 457 -35.27 7.89 -14.71
C GLY A 457 -34.76 8.71 -15.89
N ALA A 458 -34.39 9.99 -15.71
CA ALA A 458 -33.84 10.82 -16.81
C ALA A 458 -32.49 11.44 -16.41
N HIS A 459 -31.53 11.41 -17.36
CA HIS A 459 -30.23 12.10 -17.26
C HIS A 459 -29.31 11.65 -16.09
N ALA A 460 -29.03 10.36 -15.99
CA ALA A 460 -28.07 9.82 -15.04
C ALA A 460 -26.66 10.43 -15.23
N VAL A 461 -26.02 10.79 -14.13
CA VAL A 461 -24.67 11.39 -14.12
C VAL A 461 -23.86 10.74 -13.01
N GLY A 462 -22.69 10.21 -13.38
CA GLY A 462 -21.65 9.89 -12.41
C GLY A 462 -20.82 11.13 -12.10
N ALA A 463 -20.57 11.39 -10.83
CA ALA A 463 -19.72 12.47 -10.35
C ALA A 463 -18.44 11.89 -9.73
N MET A 464 -17.31 12.55 -9.98
CA MET A 464 -16.02 12.26 -9.37
C MET A 464 -15.42 13.54 -8.85
N ILE A 465 -15.06 13.56 -7.58
CA ILE A 465 -14.21 14.60 -7.00
C ILE A 465 -12.83 14.07 -6.68
N VAL A 466 -11.88 14.98 -6.52
CA VAL A 466 -10.49 14.66 -6.16
C VAL A 466 -10.08 15.50 -4.97
N ALA A 467 -9.47 14.84 -3.98
CA ALA A 467 -8.90 15.47 -2.80
C ALA A 467 -7.49 14.94 -2.52
N GLY A 468 -6.74 15.64 -1.67
CA GLY A 468 -5.40 15.26 -1.25
C GLY A 468 -4.98 16.00 0.02
N PRO A 469 -3.70 16.00 0.39
CA PRO A 469 -3.17 16.64 1.60
C PRO A 469 -3.51 18.13 1.71
N GLU A 470 -3.56 18.84 0.59
CA GLU A 470 -3.89 20.27 0.52
C GLU A 470 -5.40 20.54 0.41
N GLY A 471 -6.26 19.51 0.48
CA GLY A 471 -7.70 19.62 0.36
C GLY A 471 -8.25 19.27 -1.03
N PHE A 472 -9.34 19.90 -1.43
CA PHE A 472 -10.05 19.60 -2.67
C PHE A 472 -9.34 20.14 -3.92
N ARG A 473 -9.12 19.28 -4.92
CA ARG A 473 -8.55 19.62 -6.24
C ARG A 473 -9.65 19.84 -7.27
N THR A 474 -10.38 20.95 -7.16
CA THR A 474 -11.61 21.23 -7.93
C THR A 474 -11.41 21.25 -9.45
N SER A 475 -10.21 21.59 -9.96
CA SER A 475 -9.85 21.52 -11.39
C SER A 475 -9.85 20.10 -11.95
N GLN A 476 -9.73 19.10 -11.07
CA GLN A 476 -9.68 17.68 -11.43
C GLN A 476 -11.03 16.97 -11.26
N TYR A 477 -12.07 17.67 -10.85
CA TYR A 477 -13.43 17.12 -10.76
C TYR A 477 -13.94 16.73 -12.15
N ARG A 478 -14.65 15.61 -12.26
CA ARG A 478 -15.20 15.12 -13.53
C ARG A 478 -16.66 14.72 -13.38
N LYS A 479 -17.41 14.91 -14.49
CA LYS A 479 -18.78 14.46 -14.66
C LYS A 479 -18.85 13.49 -15.82
N PHE A 480 -19.46 12.35 -15.58
CA PHE A 480 -19.65 11.31 -16.56
C PHE A 480 -21.14 11.28 -16.95
N ASN A 481 -21.46 11.70 -18.16
CA ASN A 481 -22.79 11.47 -18.72
C ASN A 481 -22.93 9.98 -19.04
N ILE A 482 -23.85 9.31 -18.42
CA ILE A 482 -24.17 7.91 -18.67
C ILE A 482 -24.80 7.81 -20.07
N LYS A 483 -24.29 6.91 -20.91
CA LYS A 483 -24.70 6.77 -22.31
C LYS A 483 -25.29 5.40 -22.62
N SER A 484 -24.76 4.33 -22.03
CA SER A 484 -25.08 2.93 -22.35
C SER A 484 -25.82 2.23 -21.22
N ALA A 485 -25.63 2.63 -19.97
CA ALA A 485 -26.29 2.01 -18.84
C ALA A 485 -27.75 2.50 -18.70
N ALA A 486 -28.64 1.60 -18.28
CA ALA A 486 -30.00 1.97 -17.91
C ALA A 486 -29.98 2.93 -16.70
N THR A 487 -30.82 3.97 -16.74
CA THR A 487 -30.80 5.05 -15.74
C THR A 487 -31.27 4.66 -14.35
N ASN A 488 -31.79 3.46 -14.18
CA ASN A 488 -32.21 2.85 -12.92
C ASN A 488 -31.29 1.69 -12.46
N ASP A 489 -30.18 1.45 -13.16
CA ASP A 489 -29.17 0.43 -12.80
C ASP A 489 -27.90 1.12 -12.31
N ASP A 490 -27.79 1.34 -11.00
CA ASP A 490 -26.65 1.98 -10.36
C ASP A 490 -25.35 1.17 -10.55
N PHE A 491 -25.44 -0.16 -10.70
CA PHE A 491 -24.28 -1.02 -10.94
C PHE A 491 -23.74 -0.86 -12.36
N ALA A 492 -24.63 -0.86 -13.36
CA ALA A 492 -24.24 -0.61 -14.75
C ALA A 492 -23.68 0.80 -14.95
N MET A 493 -24.27 1.81 -14.28
CA MET A 493 -23.75 3.18 -14.29
C MET A 493 -22.34 3.25 -13.69
N MET A 494 -22.10 2.59 -12.55
CA MET A 494 -20.78 2.55 -11.93
C MET A 494 -19.75 1.88 -12.84
N ARG A 495 -20.11 0.77 -13.49
CA ARG A 495 -19.26 0.11 -14.49
C ARG A 495 -18.86 1.06 -15.63
N GLU A 496 -19.83 1.78 -16.22
CA GLU A 496 -19.55 2.74 -17.30
C GLU A 496 -18.59 3.84 -16.85
N VAL A 497 -18.80 4.41 -15.66
CA VAL A 497 -17.94 5.47 -15.10
C VAL A 497 -16.51 4.96 -14.90
N PHE A 498 -16.34 3.81 -14.26
CA PHE A 498 -15.04 3.22 -13.95
C PHE A 498 -14.29 2.79 -15.21
N THR A 499 -14.97 2.14 -16.16
CA THR A 499 -14.36 1.77 -17.44
C THR A 499 -13.78 3.00 -18.15
N ARG A 500 -14.57 4.06 -18.27
CA ARG A 500 -14.13 5.29 -18.94
C ARG A 500 -13.02 6.02 -18.20
N ARG A 501 -13.07 6.03 -16.86
CA ARG A 501 -12.05 6.70 -16.04
C ARG A 501 -10.71 5.98 -16.08
N PHE A 502 -10.72 4.67 -15.85
CA PHE A 502 -9.49 3.91 -15.69
C PHE A 502 -8.86 3.49 -17.02
N ALA A 503 -9.64 3.23 -18.07
CA ALA A 503 -9.10 3.07 -19.42
C ALA A 503 -8.35 4.34 -19.87
N ARG A 504 -8.97 5.52 -19.64
CA ARG A 504 -8.32 6.80 -19.93
C ARG A 504 -7.05 7.02 -19.08
N ALA A 505 -7.05 6.61 -17.81
CA ALA A 505 -5.84 6.70 -16.98
C ALA A 505 -4.70 5.84 -17.53
N GLN A 506 -5.01 4.64 -18.03
CA GLN A 506 -4.01 3.77 -18.66
C GLN A 506 -3.44 4.37 -19.95
N GLU A 507 -4.26 5.11 -20.70
CA GLU A 507 -3.81 5.80 -21.92
C GLU A 507 -2.95 7.04 -21.59
N GLU A 508 -3.42 7.91 -20.69
CA GLU A 508 -2.80 9.19 -20.37
C GLU A 508 -1.55 9.06 -19.48
N ASP A 509 -1.56 8.10 -18.54
CA ASP A 509 -0.50 7.90 -17.53
C ASP A 509 -0.22 6.41 -17.33
N PRO A 510 0.26 5.73 -18.38
CA PRO A 510 0.54 4.30 -18.31
C PRO A 510 1.68 3.96 -17.34
N ASP A 511 2.59 4.90 -17.09
CA ASP A 511 3.74 4.73 -16.19
C ASP A 511 3.46 5.14 -14.75
N ARG A 512 2.29 5.77 -14.51
CA ARG A 512 1.85 6.27 -13.20
C ARG A 512 2.79 7.32 -12.60
N ASP A 513 3.42 8.13 -13.43
CA ASP A 513 4.35 9.19 -13.02
C ASP A 513 3.73 10.59 -13.06
N LYS A 514 2.55 10.75 -13.69
CA LYS A 514 1.84 12.03 -13.79
C LYS A 514 0.91 12.33 -12.61
N GLY A 515 0.78 11.42 -11.65
CA GLY A 515 -0.02 11.61 -10.44
C GLY A 515 -1.54 11.67 -10.67
N ILE A 516 -2.03 11.07 -11.78
CA ILE A 516 -3.47 11.00 -12.05
C ILE A 516 -4.14 9.73 -11.50
N TRP A 517 -3.35 8.78 -11.01
CA TRP A 517 -3.85 7.56 -10.41
C TRP A 517 -4.22 7.75 -8.94
N PRO A 518 -5.39 7.27 -8.48
CA PRO A 518 -5.77 7.39 -7.07
C PRO A 518 -5.02 6.38 -6.20
N ASP A 519 -4.66 6.82 -4.99
CA ASP A 519 -4.19 5.94 -3.92
C ASP A 519 -5.38 5.30 -3.18
N LEU A 520 -6.50 6.03 -3.13
CA LEU A 520 -7.74 5.61 -2.50
C LEU A 520 -8.93 6.04 -3.34
N VAL A 521 -9.84 5.12 -3.58
CA VAL A 521 -11.15 5.36 -4.18
C VAL A 521 -12.23 5.12 -3.14
N LEU A 522 -13.08 6.12 -2.92
CA LEU A 522 -14.28 6.03 -2.10
C LEU A 522 -15.51 6.02 -3.01
N ILE A 523 -16.40 5.06 -2.81
CA ILE A 523 -17.66 4.93 -3.54
C ILE A 523 -18.79 5.22 -2.56
N ASP A 524 -19.59 6.26 -2.80
CA ASP A 524 -20.80 6.52 -2.02
C ASP A 524 -21.86 5.46 -2.35
N GLY A 525 -21.74 4.31 -1.68
CA GLY A 525 -22.57 3.15 -1.94
C GLY A 525 -22.12 1.90 -1.18
N GLY A 526 -22.94 0.86 -1.26
CA GLY A 526 -22.72 -0.40 -0.57
C GLY A 526 -21.89 -1.41 -1.36
N LYS A 527 -21.89 -2.66 -0.85
CA LYS A 527 -21.14 -3.81 -1.41
C LYS A 527 -21.37 -4.04 -2.91
N GLY A 528 -22.59 -3.84 -3.41
CA GLY A 528 -22.91 -4.11 -4.82
C GLY A 528 -22.22 -3.14 -5.78
N GLN A 529 -22.18 -1.84 -5.45
CA GLN A 529 -21.47 -0.83 -6.25
C GLN A 529 -19.95 -1.04 -6.19
N LEU A 530 -19.42 -1.40 -5.02
CA LEU A 530 -18.01 -1.76 -4.86
C LEU A 530 -17.64 -2.99 -5.70
N SER A 531 -18.49 -4.03 -5.72
CA SER A 531 -18.27 -5.23 -6.54
C SER A 531 -18.32 -4.94 -8.03
N ALA A 532 -19.24 -4.06 -8.47
CA ALA A 532 -19.32 -3.65 -9.87
C ALA A 532 -18.07 -2.88 -10.31
N ALA A 533 -17.57 -1.98 -9.48
CA ALA A 533 -16.34 -1.23 -9.71
C ALA A 533 -15.11 -2.15 -9.73
N ARG A 534 -15.04 -3.11 -8.81
CA ARG A 534 -13.97 -4.10 -8.74
C ARG A 534 -13.86 -4.94 -10.01
N ALA A 535 -14.99 -5.43 -10.52
CA ALA A 535 -15.02 -6.21 -11.74
C ALA A 535 -14.42 -5.44 -12.94
N VAL A 536 -14.68 -4.13 -13.04
CA VAL A 536 -14.09 -3.30 -14.09
C VAL A 536 -12.58 -3.17 -13.95
N LEU A 537 -12.06 -2.96 -12.73
CA LEU A 537 -10.61 -2.87 -12.53
C LEU A 537 -9.92 -4.21 -12.83
N GLU A 538 -10.56 -5.33 -12.47
CA GLU A 538 -10.08 -6.66 -12.83
C GLU A 538 -10.06 -6.86 -14.35
N GLU A 539 -11.12 -6.42 -15.07
CA GLU A 539 -11.19 -6.44 -16.55
C GLU A 539 -10.08 -5.61 -17.21
N LEU A 540 -9.69 -4.50 -16.60
CA LEU A 540 -8.62 -3.62 -17.06
C LEU A 540 -7.22 -4.06 -16.60
N GLY A 541 -7.11 -5.11 -15.79
CA GLY A 541 -5.84 -5.59 -15.24
C GLY A 541 -5.24 -4.66 -14.19
N ILE A 542 -6.08 -3.93 -13.45
CA ILE A 542 -5.68 -2.99 -12.40
C ILE A 542 -5.95 -3.64 -11.03
N GLU A 543 -4.90 -4.01 -10.30
CA GLU A 543 -5.02 -4.73 -9.02
C GLU A 543 -4.56 -3.89 -7.81
N ASP A 544 -4.02 -2.72 -8.02
CA ASP A 544 -3.27 -1.96 -7.03
C ASP A 544 -3.95 -0.65 -6.60
N VAL A 545 -5.22 -0.45 -6.97
CA VAL A 545 -6.05 0.65 -6.51
C VAL A 545 -6.89 0.20 -5.32
N CYS A 546 -6.71 0.85 -4.17
CA CYS A 546 -7.53 0.59 -3.00
C CYS A 546 -8.92 1.21 -3.17
N MET A 547 -9.97 0.39 -3.09
CA MET A 547 -11.36 0.84 -3.17
C MET A 547 -12.14 0.51 -1.91
N VAL A 548 -12.99 1.43 -1.49
CA VAL A 548 -13.84 1.30 -0.30
C VAL A 548 -15.25 1.79 -0.63
N GLY A 549 -16.25 0.95 -0.37
CA GLY A 549 -17.66 1.34 -0.38
C GLY A 549 -18.04 2.00 0.95
N VAL A 550 -18.69 3.14 0.90
CA VAL A 550 -19.13 3.88 2.08
C VAL A 550 -20.64 3.87 2.14
N ALA A 551 -21.21 3.04 3.00
CA ALA A 551 -22.65 2.89 3.17
C ALA A 551 -23.14 3.56 4.46
N LYS A 552 -24.39 4.04 4.44
CA LYS A 552 -25.07 4.49 5.66
C LYS A 552 -25.41 3.28 6.52
N GLY A 553 -25.07 3.33 7.80
CA GLY A 553 -25.37 2.25 8.74
C GLY A 553 -26.88 2.04 8.95
N PRO A 554 -27.28 0.89 9.53
CA PRO A 554 -28.68 0.42 9.59
C PRO A 554 -29.65 1.26 10.44
N HIS A 555 -29.18 2.29 11.14
CA HIS A 555 -30.04 3.17 11.95
C HIS A 555 -30.20 4.54 11.29
N HIS A 556 -31.29 4.71 10.56
CA HIS A 556 -31.73 5.99 10.03
C HIS A 556 -31.87 7.03 11.17
N GLY A 557 -31.10 8.13 11.12
CA GLY A 557 -31.30 9.30 11.94
C GLY A 557 -30.25 9.63 13.00
N ARG A 558 -29.14 8.89 13.11
CA ARG A 558 -27.95 9.31 13.87
C ARG A 558 -26.75 9.43 12.95
N GLU A 559 -26.31 10.65 12.71
CA GLU A 559 -25.05 10.96 12.06
C GLU A 559 -23.92 10.21 12.75
N GLY A 560 -23.01 9.58 11.97
CA GLY A 560 -21.78 9.00 12.49
C GLY A 560 -21.72 7.47 12.57
N ARG A 561 -22.52 6.74 11.81
CA ARG A 561 -22.42 5.27 11.71
C ARG A 561 -22.28 4.80 10.27
N GLU A 562 -21.30 5.34 9.55
CA GLU A 562 -20.94 4.79 8.25
C GLU A 562 -20.25 3.44 8.42
N VAL A 563 -20.60 2.51 7.52
CA VAL A 563 -19.95 1.22 7.37
C VAL A 563 -19.07 1.27 6.13
N PHE A 564 -17.81 0.97 6.32
CA PHE A 564 -16.81 0.92 5.25
C PHE A 564 -16.64 -0.54 4.79
N HIS A 565 -17.04 -0.81 3.55
CA HIS A 565 -16.87 -2.12 2.91
C HIS A 565 -15.55 -2.15 2.15
N LEU A 566 -14.68 -3.10 2.49
CA LEU A 566 -13.37 -3.27 1.87
C LEU A 566 -13.41 -4.33 0.77
N MET A 567 -12.39 -4.31 -0.10
CA MET A 567 -12.28 -5.26 -1.22
C MET A 567 -12.07 -6.72 -0.78
N ASP A 568 -11.58 -6.95 0.42
CA ASP A 568 -11.42 -8.28 1.02
C ASP A 568 -12.72 -8.84 1.63
N GLY A 569 -13.82 -8.09 1.52
CA GLY A 569 -15.12 -8.42 2.09
C GLY A 569 -15.29 -8.03 3.55
N SER A 570 -14.24 -7.53 4.21
CA SER A 570 -14.33 -7.05 5.58
C SER A 570 -15.07 -5.71 5.67
N GLU A 571 -15.66 -5.47 6.84
CA GLU A 571 -16.33 -4.22 7.17
C GLU A 571 -15.57 -3.52 8.29
N ARG A 572 -15.52 -2.20 8.21
CA ARG A 572 -14.93 -1.36 9.26
C ARG A 572 -15.87 -0.22 9.63
N MET A 573 -15.75 0.22 10.86
CA MET A 573 -16.49 1.38 11.39
C MET A 573 -15.53 2.24 12.19
N LEU A 574 -15.81 3.54 12.25
CA LEU A 574 -15.08 4.48 13.09
C LEU A 574 -15.96 4.96 14.25
N PRO A 575 -15.34 5.34 15.38
CA PRO A 575 -16.03 6.07 16.43
C PRO A 575 -16.67 7.36 15.87
N THR A 576 -17.85 7.73 16.39
CA THR A 576 -18.61 8.91 15.91
C THR A 576 -17.86 10.24 16.07
N ASN A 577 -16.86 10.31 16.95
CA ASN A 577 -16.00 11.47 17.18
C ASN A 577 -14.64 11.39 16.47
N ALA A 578 -14.41 10.40 15.61
CA ALA A 578 -13.13 10.24 14.93
C ALA A 578 -12.94 11.32 13.86
N PRO A 579 -11.83 12.07 13.87
CA PRO A 579 -11.54 13.08 12.84
C PRO A 579 -11.52 12.52 11.42
N ALA A 580 -11.05 11.28 11.24
CA ALA A 580 -11.07 10.58 9.95
C ALA A 580 -12.50 10.35 9.43
N LEU A 581 -13.47 10.06 10.32
CA LEU A 581 -14.87 9.90 9.94
C LEU A 581 -15.45 11.23 9.39
N PHE A 582 -15.25 12.33 10.12
CA PHE A 582 -15.71 13.66 9.66
C PHE A 582 -15.06 14.06 8.33
N HIS A 583 -13.80 13.70 8.11
CA HIS A 583 -13.12 13.99 6.85
C HIS A 583 -13.74 13.19 5.69
N ILE A 584 -14.03 11.90 5.87
CA ILE A 584 -14.69 11.07 4.85
C ILE A 584 -16.12 11.57 4.59
N GLN A 585 -16.86 11.94 5.62
CA GLN A 585 -18.19 12.53 5.47
C GLN A 585 -18.15 13.83 4.64
N LYS A 586 -17.18 14.73 4.92
CA LYS A 586 -16.97 15.95 4.15
C LYS A 586 -16.65 15.66 2.67
N LEU A 587 -15.88 14.60 2.38
CA LEU A 587 -15.61 14.18 1.00
C LEU A 587 -16.88 13.67 0.30
N ARG A 588 -17.72 12.90 0.99
CA ARG A 588 -19.01 12.41 0.47
C ARG A 588 -19.98 13.55 0.22
N ASP A 589 -20.12 14.46 1.17
CA ASP A 589 -20.99 15.62 1.02
C ASP A 589 -20.59 16.48 -0.19
N GLU A 590 -19.28 16.62 -0.44
CA GLU A 590 -18.77 17.37 -1.57
C GLU A 590 -19.07 16.69 -2.91
N VAL A 591 -18.90 15.36 -3.04
CA VAL A 591 -19.22 14.66 -4.30
C VAL A 591 -20.73 14.70 -4.55
N HIS A 592 -21.56 14.53 -3.51
CA HIS A 592 -23.01 14.66 -3.60
C HIS A 592 -23.44 16.07 -4.01
N ARG A 593 -22.85 17.11 -3.40
CA ARG A 593 -23.09 18.52 -3.77
C ARG A 593 -22.71 18.77 -5.24
N PHE A 594 -21.59 18.20 -5.69
CA PHE A 594 -21.11 18.34 -7.07
C PHE A 594 -22.03 17.62 -8.07
N ALA A 595 -22.54 16.43 -7.74
CA ALA A 595 -23.52 15.69 -8.52
C ALA A 595 -24.84 16.46 -8.65
N ILE A 596 -25.41 16.96 -7.54
CA ILE A 596 -26.65 17.75 -7.53
C ILE A 596 -26.49 19.06 -8.33
N GLY A 597 -25.35 19.73 -8.23
CA GLY A 597 -25.05 20.93 -9.02
C GLY A 597 -25.10 20.68 -10.52
N ALA A 598 -24.71 19.48 -10.98
CA ALA A 598 -24.84 19.05 -12.37
C ALA A 598 -26.29 18.97 -12.83
N HIS A 599 -27.15 18.40 -11.98
CA HIS A 599 -28.56 18.26 -12.29
C HIS A 599 -29.27 19.62 -12.36
N ARG A 600 -28.94 20.56 -11.46
CA ARG A 600 -29.48 21.94 -11.51
C ARG A 600 -29.08 22.66 -12.80
N ALA A 601 -27.83 22.53 -13.24
CA ALA A 601 -27.35 23.12 -14.49
C ALA A 601 -28.02 22.49 -15.73
N LYS A 602 -28.20 21.15 -15.76
CA LYS A 602 -28.95 20.47 -16.83
C LYS A 602 -30.43 20.85 -16.83
N ARG A 603 -31.09 20.96 -15.67
CA ARG A 603 -32.46 21.47 -15.59
C ARG A 603 -32.58 22.92 -16.10
N ALA A 604 -31.66 23.80 -15.71
CA ALA A 604 -31.67 25.18 -16.22
C ALA A 604 -31.50 25.20 -17.76
N LYS A 605 -30.70 24.30 -18.32
CA LYS A 605 -30.52 24.16 -19.76
C LYS A 605 -31.74 23.49 -20.43
N ALA A 606 -32.38 22.50 -19.82
CA ALA A 606 -33.59 21.84 -20.30
C ALA A 606 -34.83 22.75 -20.17
N ILE A 607 -34.91 23.54 -19.11
CA ILE A 607 -35.93 24.59 -18.95
C ILE A 607 -35.68 25.71 -19.98
N GLY A 608 -34.43 25.93 -20.40
CA GLY A 608 -34.08 26.86 -21.47
C GLY A 608 -34.43 26.36 -22.87
N ALA A 609 -34.46 25.04 -23.11
CA ALA A 609 -34.88 24.41 -24.37
C ALA A 609 -36.42 24.33 -24.38
N SER A 610 -37.06 25.27 -25.04
CA SER A 610 -38.51 25.31 -25.22
C SER A 610 -38.85 24.82 -26.64
N PRO A 611 -39.96 24.12 -26.87
CA PRO A 611 -40.45 23.87 -28.23
C PRO A 611 -40.59 25.12 -29.10
N LEU A 612 -40.52 26.31 -28.49
CA LEU A 612 -40.47 27.60 -29.18
C LEU A 612 -39.08 27.87 -29.83
N ASP A 613 -38.05 27.13 -29.46
CA ASP A 613 -36.71 27.26 -30.09
C ASP A 613 -36.66 26.65 -31.49
N ASP A 614 -37.59 25.74 -31.80
CA ASP A 614 -37.74 25.10 -33.09
C ASP A 614 -38.53 25.99 -34.10
N VAL A 615 -39.17 27.08 -33.60
CA VAL A 615 -39.94 28.00 -34.47
C VAL A 615 -39.01 29.01 -35.13
N PRO A 616 -38.89 29.02 -36.46
CA PRO A 616 -38.02 29.94 -37.16
C PRO A 616 -38.33 31.40 -36.78
N GLY A 617 -37.29 32.21 -36.53
CA GLY A 617 -37.44 33.65 -36.20
C GLY A 617 -37.80 33.98 -34.76
N ILE A 618 -37.94 32.99 -33.88
CA ILE A 618 -38.16 33.22 -32.43
C ILE A 618 -36.83 33.25 -31.69
N GLY A 619 -36.29 34.43 -31.49
CA GLY A 619 -35.10 34.64 -30.64
C GLY A 619 -35.42 34.69 -29.14
N PRO A 620 -34.40 34.75 -28.24
CA PRO A 620 -34.58 34.70 -26.78
C PRO A 620 -35.54 35.74 -26.18
N ALA A 621 -35.56 36.95 -26.76
CA ALA A 621 -36.43 38.02 -26.30
C ALA A 621 -37.92 37.74 -26.60
N ARG A 622 -38.25 37.28 -27.82
CA ARG A 622 -39.60 36.90 -28.23
C ARG A 622 -40.10 35.66 -27.49
N LYS A 623 -39.23 34.66 -27.34
CA LYS A 623 -39.54 33.50 -26.50
C LYS A 623 -39.89 33.88 -25.07
N LYS A 624 -39.12 34.79 -24.46
CA LYS A 624 -39.40 35.29 -23.10
C LYS A 624 -40.74 36.01 -23.05
N ALA A 625 -41.05 36.84 -24.04
CA ALA A 625 -42.33 37.59 -24.13
C ALA A 625 -43.54 36.64 -24.24
N LEU A 626 -43.47 35.64 -25.12
CA LEU A 626 -44.50 34.61 -25.29
C LEU A 626 -44.70 33.81 -24.00
N LEU A 627 -43.59 33.33 -23.37
CA LEU A 627 -43.68 32.55 -22.13
C LEU A 627 -44.19 33.40 -20.95
N MET A 628 -43.85 34.70 -20.89
CA MET A 628 -44.38 35.59 -19.86
C MET A 628 -45.87 35.85 -20.04
N HIS A 629 -46.38 35.94 -21.28
CA HIS A 629 -47.77 36.19 -21.59
C HIS A 629 -48.65 34.95 -21.40
N PHE A 630 -48.20 33.76 -21.90
CA PHE A 630 -48.99 32.53 -21.88
C PHE A 630 -48.61 31.56 -20.74
N GLY A 631 -47.56 31.83 -19.99
CA GLY A 631 -47.08 30.99 -18.88
C GLY A 631 -46.33 29.72 -19.28
N THR A 632 -46.74 29.01 -20.34
CA THR A 632 -46.13 27.75 -20.78
C THR A 632 -46.06 27.65 -22.30
N ALA A 633 -45.06 26.91 -22.84
CA ALA A 633 -44.96 26.61 -24.27
C ALA A 633 -46.19 25.83 -24.81
N LYS A 634 -46.84 25.03 -23.94
CA LYS A 634 -48.04 24.30 -24.30
C LYS A 634 -49.22 25.26 -24.51
N ALA A 635 -49.34 26.32 -23.69
CA ALA A 635 -50.36 27.36 -23.86
C ALA A 635 -50.12 28.20 -25.14
N VAL A 636 -48.85 28.49 -25.45
CA VAL A 636 -48.49 29.17 -26.71
C VAL A 636 -48.87 28.31 -27.91
N ARG A 637 -48.65 26.98 -27.88
CA ARG A 637 -49.04 26.04 -28.94
C ARG A 637 -50.56 25.99 -29.17
N GLY A 638 -51.35 26.12 -28.14
CA GLY A 638 -52.81 26.07 -28.23
C GLY A 638 -53.49 27.45 -28.38
N ALA A 639 -52.72 28.52 -28.48
CA ALA A 639 -53.26 29.89 -28.54
C ALA A 639 -53.76 30.23 -29.97
N SER A 640 -54.84 31.03 -30.04
CA SER A 640 -55.30 31.54 -31.32
C SER A 640 -54.35 32.59 -31.91
N LEU A 641 -54.43 32.85 -33.20
CA LEU A 641 -53.60 33.87 -33.88
C LEU A 641 -53.82 35.25 -33.23
N GLU A 642 -55.06 35.59 -32.85
CA GLU A 642 -55.39 36.85 -32.23
C GLU A 642 -54.75 36.97 -30.83
N ASP A 643 -54.71 35.89 -30.05
CA ASP A 643 -54.10 35.89 -28.74
C ASP A 643 -52.56 35.99 -28.82
N LEU A 644 -51.93 35.33 -29.80
CA LEU A 644 -50.51 35.45 -30.06
C LEU A 644 -50.07 36.87 -30.38
N GLN A 645 -50.93 37.64 -31.12
CA GLN A 645 -50.69 39.05 -31.43
C GLN A 645 -50.79 39.99 -30.21
N LYS A 646 -51.48 39.56 -29.14
CA LYS A 646 -51.58 40.34 -27.89
C LYS A 646 -50.32 40.27 -27.03
N ALA A 647 -49.38 39.35 -27.35
CA ALA A 647 -48.15 39.20 -26.55
C ALA A 647 -47.18 40.39 -26.81
N PRO A 648 -46.68 41.07 -25.77
CA PRO A 648 -45.78 42.22 -25.88
C PRO A 648 -44.54 41.89 -26.71
N GLY A 649 -44.23 42.65 -27.76
CA GLY A 649 -43.05 42.47 -28.61
C GLY A 649 -43.19 41.38 -29.69
N VAL A 650 -44.39 40.84 -29.89
CA VAL A 650 -44.71 39.89 -30.96
C VAL A 650 -45.49 40.66 -32.05
N SER A 651 -44.90 40.77 -33.25
CA SER A 651 -45.57 41.38 -34.41
C SER A 651 -46.56 40.40 -35.07
N ALA A 652 -47.54 40.91 -35.84
CA ALA A 652 -48.49 40.07 -36.57
C ALA A 652 -47.83 38.99 -37.43
N ALA A 653 -46.71 39.31 -38.11
CA ALA A 653 -45.94 38.36 -38.89
C ALA A 653 -45.30 37.24 -38.03
N VAL A 654 -44.81 37.58 -36.86
CA VAL A 654 -44.23 36.61 -35.91
C VAL A 654 -45.31 35.74 -35.29
N ALA A 655 -46.48 36.32 -34.93
CA ALA A 655 -47.64 35.58 -34.44
C ALA A 655 -48.12 34.55 -35.47
N GLN A 656 -48.18 34.95 -36.74
CA GLN A 656 -48.53 34.06 -37.86
C GLN A 656 -47.51 32.91 -37.99
N GLN A 657 -46.19 33.17 -37.94
CA GLN A 657 -45.16 32.14 -37.96
C GLN A 657 -45.27 31.11 -36.84
N VAL A 658 -45.54 31.57 -35.60
CA VAL A 658 -45.78 30.69 -34.45
C VAL A 658 -47.02 29.85 -34.66
N TYR A 659 -48.10 30.45 -35.12
CA TYR A 659 -49.37 29.78 -35.36
C TYR A 659 -49.22 28.71 -36.45
N ASP A 660 -48.63 29.07 -37.60
CA ASP A 660 -48.41 28.16 -38.73
C ASP A 660 -47.50 27.00 -38.38
N PHE A 661 -46.43 27.25 -37.61
CA PHE A 661 -45.52 26.18 -37.18
C PHE A 661 -46.21 25.10 -36.37
N TYR A 662 -47.20 25.44 -35.57
CA TYR A 662 -47.92 24.49 -34.69
C TYR A 662 -49.22 23.95 -35.30
N HIS A 663 -49.79 24.61 -36.32
CA HIS A 663 -51.09 24.24 -36.91
C HIS A 663 -51.05 23.90 -38.39
N SER A 664 -49.87 23.97 -39.05
CA SER A 664 -49.65 23.56 -40.46
C SER A 664 -49.36 22.08 -40.62
N ARG A 665 -50.13 21.21 -39.92
CA ARG A 665 -50.20 19.77 -40.17
C ARG A 665 -51.64 19.35 -40.33
#